data_d9cb84be94a1e1e239edf6cff839056c
#
_entry.id   d9cb84be94a1e1e239edf6cff839056c
#
_cell.length_a   1.000
_cell.length_b   1.000
_cell.length_c   1.000
_cell.angle_alpha   90.00
_cell.angle_beta   90.00
_cell.angle_gamma   90.00
#
_symmetry.space_group_name_H-M   'P 1'
#
loop_
_entity.id
_entity.type
_entity.pdbx_description
1 polymer ?
#
loop_
_entity_poly.entity_id
_entity_poly.type
_entity_poly.pdbx_seq_one_letter_code
_entity_poly.pdbx_strand_id
1 'polypeptide(L)'
;MAKKKTDEPKVYKEHPSVDQRITDTLRENYMPYAMSVIVSRAIPEIDGFKPSHRKLLYTMYKMGLLNGNRTKSANIVGQTMKLNPHGDAAIYETMVRLTRGNEALLMPFVDSKGNFGKVYSRDMAYAAPRYTEAKLDAFCAELFRDIDTDAVDFVDNYDGEMKEPTLLPTTYPNILVSANTGIAVGMASNFCGFNLAEVCRTTIELIKNPEHDILSTLPAPDFTTGGDLIYDEAEMRAIYRTGRGSFKVRAKWAYNKKDNLIEITEIPYTTTIEAIIDKIAELVKNGKVREIADVRDETDLSGLKIAIDLKRGTDPEKLMAKLMKMTTLQDSFSCNFNVLIAGMPRVLGVAELLDEWTAWRTECVRRRVFFDLNKKKDKLHLLLGLRKILLDIDKAIKIIRETEEDANVIPNLMEGFGIDKIQAEFIADIRLRNINKEYNLKRTQETEALENEIKKLEEIVKSKAKIRNIIIKELEQIIKKYPSERRTRIITADNVQQFDEEDHIEDYPVLLFLTREGYFKKIMPQSWRMSQDHKLKEGDEVFWTAEATNKNEIIFFTNMQQAYKAHLYDFEDSKASVLGDYLASKLEMDEGETPVYAVLPGDYKGSMVVVFKNGKAARFSMESFETKTNRRRLTGAYSDKAPAVAFFHPIEEESEVTMFSTANRALTFRASMLDVKTTRSTQGVQTMVLRGKHTITRACRTEDAALSDNARYRCRSIPSIGALLTDEDLPDKQLKLL
;
A
#
# COMPACT_ATOMS: atom_id res chain seq x y z
N MET A 1 -16.07 -14.77 67.36
CA MET A 1 -16.09 -13.30 67.23
C MET A 1 -14.93 -12.85 66.36
N ALA A 2 -15.19 -12.57 65.12
CA ALA A 2 -14.14 -12.08 64.14
C ALA A 2 -14.11 -10.55 64.17
N LYS A 3 -12.97 -9.97 64.54
CA LYS A 3 -12.75 -8.52 64.52
C LYS A 3 -12.82 -8.02 63.05
N LYS A 4 -13.79 -7.16 62.75
CA LYS A 4 -13.81 -6.33 61.56
C LYS A 4 -12.58 -5.40 61.58
N LYS A 5 -11.67 -5.54 60.58
CA LYS A 5 -10.69 -4.53 60.26
C LYS A 5 -11.43 -3.36 59.59
N THR A 6 -11.44 -2.21 60.25
CA THR A 6 -11.81 -0.94 59.63
C THR A 6 -10.72 -0.54 58.68
N ASP A 7 -11.01 -0.55 57.35
CA ASP A 7 -10.14 0.07 56.35
C ASP A 7 -10.17 1.59 56.53
N GLU A 8 -9.10 2.14 57.08
CA GLU A 8 -8.86 3.59 57.01
C GLU A 8 -8.61 4.00 55.56
N PRO A 9 -9.22 5.08 55.08
CA PRO A 9 -8.96 5.54 53.71
C PRO A 9 -7.49 5.94 53.59
N LYS A 10 -6.77 5.31 52.64
CA LYS A 10 -5.41 5.71 52.26
C LYS A 10 -5.44 7.15 51.78
N VAL A 11 -4.93 8.07 52.58
CA VAL A 11 -4.68 9.44 52.21
C VAL A 11 -3.52 9.42 51.20
N TYR A 12 -3.84 9.54 49.91
CA TYR A 12 -2.83 9.77 48.87
C TYR A 12 -2.26 11.18 49.13
N LYS A 13 -0.96 11.26 49.40
CA LYS A 13 -0.27 12.54 49.38
C LYS A 13 -0.38 13.11 47.97
N GLU A 14 -1.07 14.23 47.84
CA GLU A 14 -1.03 14.99 46.59
C GLU A 14 0.41 15.42 46.31
N HIS A 15 0.98 14.90 45.25
CA HIS A 15 2.24 15.42 44.74
C HIS A 15 1.98 16.80 44.14
N PRO A 16 2.83 17.81 44.42
CA PRO A 16 2.64 19.13 43.82
C PRO A 16 2.61 19.01 42.30
N SER A 17 1.55 19.49 41.67
CA SER A 17 1.47 19.62 40.24
C SER A 17 2.47 20.68 39.81
N VAL A 18 3.28 20.34 38.79
CA VAL A 18 4.23 21.28 38.17
C VAL A 18 3.65 21.70 36.82
N ASP A 19 3.45 22.99 36.64
CA ASP A 19 3.04 23.54 35.36
C ASP A 19 4.21 23.45 34.36
N GLN A 20 4.02 22.62 33.30
CA GLN A 20 5.01 22.46 32.23
C GLN A 20 4.35 22.80 30.89
N ARG A 21 5.04 23.53 30.03
CA ARG A 21 4.54 23.82 28.68
C ARG A 21 4.48 22.53 27.86
N ILE A 22 3.42 22.36 27.09
CA ILE A 22 3.26 21.17 26.22
C ILE A 22 4.44 21.03 25.25
N THR A 23 5.02 22.14 24.78
CA THR A 23 6.21 22.15 23.92
C THR A 23 7.45 21.58 24.58
N ASP A 24 7.62 21.81 25.87
CA ASP A 24 8.75 21.29 26.64
C ASP A 24 8.56 19.80 26.90
N THR A 25 7.35 19.39 27.27
CA THR A 25 6.97 17.96 27.40
C THR A 25 7.19 17.19 26.09
N LEU A 26 6.79 17.77 24.96
CA LEU A 26 7.03 17.17 23.65
C LEU A 26 8.53 17.03 23.35
N ARG A 27 9.31 18.06 23.62
CA ARG A 27 10.76 18.06 23.37
C ARG A 27 11.53 17.08 24.27
N GLU A 28 11.21 17.06 25.55
CA GLU A 28 11.97 16.31 26.56
C GLU A 28 11.54 14.85 26.67
N ASN A 29 10.25 14.54 26.44
CA ASN A 29 9.73 13.19 26.65
C ASN A 29 9.32 12.51 25.33
N TYR A 30 8.55 13.20 24.46
CA TYR A 30 8.01 12.58 23.26
C TYR A 30 9.04 12.47 22.12
N MET A 31 9.85 13.50 21.90
CA MET A 31 10.87 13.46 20.84
C MET A 31 11.93 12.38 21.04
N PRO A 32 12.52 12.20 22.25
CA PRO A 32 13.42 11.07 22.49
C PRO A 32 12.78 9.71 22.29
N TYR A 33 11.52 9.54 22.71
CA TYR A 33 10.76 8.32 22.45
C TYR A 33 10.55 8.09 20.94
N ALA A 34 10.10 9.11 20.21
CA ALA A 34 9.89 9.02 18.77
C ALA A 34 11.19 8.68 18.03
N MET A 35 12.30 9.34 18.38
CA MET A 35 13.63 9.06 17.81
C MET A 35 14.10 7.63 18.13
N SER A 36 13.88 7.16 19.35
CA SER A 36 14.21 5.78 19.73
C SER A 36 13.42 4.77 18.89
N VAL A 37 12.12 4.98 18.68
CA VAL A 37 11.29 4.09 17.84
C VAL A 37 11.76 4.12 16.38
N ILE A 38 12.13 5.27 15.86
CA ILE A 38 12.60 5.43 14.48
C ILE A 38 13.94 4.71 14.28
N VAL A 39 14.94 5.06 15.10
CA VAL A 39 16.34 4.64 14.87
C VAL A 39 16.59 3.22 15.38
N SER A 40 16.02 2.86 16.54
CA SER A 40 16.39 1.60 17.19
C SER A 40 15.38 0.46 17.00
N ARG A 41 14.28 0.70 16.24
CA ARG A 41 13.22 -0.33 16.15
C ARG A 41 12.61 -0.51 14.75
N ALA A 42 12.12 0.57 14.11
CA ALA A 42 11.18 0.43 13.02
C ALA A 42 11.79 0.55 11.63
N ILE A 43 12.75 1.45 11.44
CA ILE A 43 13.32 1.75 10.12
C ILE A 43 14.57 0.89 9.90
N PRO A 44 14.72 0.23 8.73
CA PRO A 44 15.93 -0.53 8.41
C PRO A 44 17.09 0.40 8.10
N GLU A 45 18.31 -0.10 8.31
CA GLU A 45 19.54 0.55 7.86
C GLU A 45 19.97 0.05 6.49
N ILE A 46 21.07 0.61 5.95
CA ILE A 46 21.54 0.30 4.59
C ILE A 46 21.89 -1.19 4.37
N ASP A 47 22.19 -1.94 5.41
CA ASP A 47 22.37 -3.39 5.35
C ASP A 47 21.06 -4.17 5.18
N GLY A 48 19.92 -3.48 5.16
CA GLY A 48 18.57 -4.05 4.97
C GLY A 48 17.95 -4.64 6.24
N PHE A 49 18.59 -4.47 7.39
CA PHE A 49 18.13 -5.05 8.64
C PHE A 49 17.67 -3.98 9.65
N LYS A 50 16.67 -4.35 10.43
CA LYS A 50 16.36 -3.66 11.70
C LYS A 50 17.29 -4.16 12.79
N PRO A 51 17.48 -3.42 13.89
CA PRO A 51 18.31 -3.87 15.01
C PRO A 51 17.93 -5.26 15.54
N SER A 52 16.62 -5.57 15.66
CA SER A 52 16.16 -6.90 16.11
C SER A 52 16.59 -8.04 15.19
N HIS A 53 16.51 -7.85 13.86
CA HIS A 53 16.99 -8.82 12.89
C HIS A 53 18.49 -9.04 13.01
N ARG A 54 19.25 -7.95 13.07
CA ARG A 54 20.72 -7.98 13.14
C ARG A 54 21.21 -8.69 14.39
N LYS A 55 20.65 -8.35 15.55
CA LYS A 55 20.98 -8.97 16.84
C LYS A 55 20.69 -10.46 16.88
N LEU A 56 19.54 -10.88 16.35
CA LEU A 56 19.17 -12.30 16.26
C LEU A 56 20.13 -13.08 15.35
N LEU A 57 20.38 -12.59 14.13
CA LEU A 57 21.25 -13.26 13.17
C LEU A 57 22.70 -13.31 13.66
N TYR A 58 23.19 -12.23 14.29
CA TYR A 58 24.51 -12.19 14.89
C TYR A 58 24.65 -13.16 16.07
N THR A 59 23.63 -13.26 16.93
CA THR A 59 23.60 -14.26 18.01
C THR A 59 23.72 -15.68 17.43
N MET A 60 22.95 -16.00 16.41
CA MET A 60 23.00 -17.30 15.76
C MET A 60 24.38 -17.58 15.15
N TYR A 61 25.04 -16.56 14.58
CA TYR A 61 26.39 -16.66 14.07
C TYR A 61 27.39 -16.96 15.19
N LYS A 62 27.34 -16.23 16.31
CA LYS A 62 28.20 -16.46 17.51
C LYS A 62 27.99 -17.82 18.14
N MET A 63 26.78 -18.39 18.02
CA MET A 63 26.49 -19.76 18.43
C MET A 63 27.07 -20.82 17.48
N GLY A 64 27.73 -20.41 16.37
CA GLY A 64 28.29 -21.32 15.37
C GLY A 64 27.25 -21.99 14.47
N LEU A 65 26.02 -21.47 14.42
CA LEU A 65 24.90 -22.08 13.71
C LEU A 65 24.96 -21.91 12.17
N LEU A 66 25.95 -21.24 11.63
CA LEU A 66 26.18 -21.17 10.19
C LEU A 66 26.64 -22.54 9.63
N ASN A 67 27.59 -23.15 10.33
CA ASN A 67 28.16 -24.44 9.91
C ASN A 67 27.77 -25.60 10.86
N GLY A 68 27.11 -25.29 11.97
CA GLY A 68 26.69 -26.23 12.99
C GLY A 68 25.36 -26.93 12.69
N ASN A 69 24.96 -27.79 13.62
CA ASN A 69 23.66 -28.44 13.59
C ASN A 69 22.55 -27.47 14.04
N ARG A 70 21.29 -27.77 13.66
CA ARG A 70 20.12 -27.05 14.19
C ARG A 70 20.01 -27.21 15.70
N THR A 71 19.57 -26.18 16.38
CA THR A 71 19.26 -26.22 17.82
C THR A 71 17.80 -25.80 18.05
N LYS A 72 17.28 -26.04 19.24
CA LYS A 72 15.91 -25.60 19.60
C LYS A 72 15.78 -24.10 19.47
N SER A 73 14.69 -23.63 18.87
CA SER A 73 14.41 -22.21 18.71
C SER A 73 14.40 -21.47 20.05
N ALA A 74 13.90 -22.10 21.11
CA ALA A 74 13.91 -21.55 22.48
C ALA A 74 15.33 -21.22 22.97
N ASN A 75 16.35 -22.02 22.61
CA ASN A 75 17.74 -21.75 22.97
C ASN A 75 18.27 -20.51 22.23
N ILE A 76 17.97 -20.39 20.93
CA ILE A 76 18.35 -19.20 20.13
C ILE A 76 17.73 -17.94 20.73
N VAL A 77 16.42 -17.98 21.02
CA VAL A 77 15.70 -16.87 21.65
C VAL A 77 16.33 -16.45 22.97
N GLY A 78 16.62 -17.43 23.86
CA GLY A 78 17.25 -17.16 25.14
C GLY A 78 18.65 -16.53 25.04
N GLN A 79 19.47 -16.97 24.07
CA GLN A 79 20.79 -16.35 23.83
C GLN A 79 20.65 -14.95 23.22
N THR A 80 19.65 -14.73 22.36
CA THR A 80 19.42 -13.43 21.73
C THR A 80 19.01 -12.35 22.73
N MET A 81 18.36 -12.71 23.83
CA MET A 81 17.99 -11.76 24.91
C MET A 81 19.19 -11.07 25.53
N LYS A 82 20.40 -11.64 25.45
CA LYS A 82 21.64 -10.99 25.91
C LYS A 82 22.05 -9.78 25.08
N LEU A 83 21.61 -9.70 23.82
CA LEU A 83 21.83 -8.55 22.94
C LEU A 83 20.57 -7.72 22.74
N ASN A 84 19.39 -8.36 22.82
CA ASN A 84 18.11 -7.73 22.58
C ASN A 84 17.19 -7.88 23.81
N PRO A 85 17.14 -6.91 24.74
CA PRO A 85 16.43 -7.01 26.01
C PRO A 85 14.91 -6.79 25.80
N HIS A 86 14.30 -7.57 24.92
CA HIS A 86 12.87 -7.58 24.66
C HIS A 86 12.27 -8.94 24.99
N GLY A 87 10.92 -9.02 25.03
CA GLY A 87 10.21 -10.26 25.31
C GLY A 87 10.57 -11.39 24.32
N ASP A 88 10.64 -12.60 24.83
CA ASP A 88 10.95 -13.81 24.08
C ASP A 88 10.02 -14.05 22.89
N ALA A 89 8.73 -13.73 23.03
CA ALA A 89 7.73 -13.81 21.96
C ALA A 89 8.13 -12.94 20.77
N ALA A 90 8.52 -11.68 20.99
CA ALA A 90 8.91 -10.74 19.92
C ALA A 90 10.17 -11.20 19.17
N ILE A 91 11.15 -11.78 19.91
CA ILE A 91 12.36 -12.36 19.30
C ILE A 91 11.99 -13.57 18.46
N TYR A 92 11.10 -14.44 18.97
CA TYR A 92 10.67 -15.63 18.24
C TYR A 92 9.88 -15.28 16.98
N GLU A 93 8.94 -14.34 17.05
CA GLU A 93 8.21 -13.81 15.87
C GLU A 93 9.15 -13.24 14.81
N THR A 94 10.18 -12.48 15.24
CA THR A 94 11.22 -12.00 14.35
C THR A 94 11.93 -13.17 13.66
N MET A 95 12.29 -14.22 14.41
CA MET A 95 12.93 -15.41 13.84
C MET A 95 12.01 -16.14 12.86
N VAL A 96 10.73 -16.32 13.21
CA VAL A 96 9.72 -16.95 12.34
C VAL A 96 9.71 -16.32 10.96
N ARG A 97 9.63 -14.98 10.89
CA ARG A 97 9.62 -14.23 9.60
C ARG A 97 10.89 -14.39 8.77
N LEU A 98 12.02 -14.68 9.41
CA LEU A 98 13.30 -14.91 8.71
C LEU A 98 13.49 -16.34 8.25
N THR A 99 12.57 -17.28 8.60
CA THR A 99 12.69 -18.69 8.29
C THR A 99 12.25 -19.03 6.86
N ARG A 100 12.88 -20.05 6.32
CA ARG A 100 12.47 -20.70 5.06
C ARG A 100 11.04 -21.27 5.15
N GLY A 101 10.66 -21.80 6.32
CA GLY A 101 9.34 -22.42 6.53
C GLY A 101 8.18 -21.45 6.48
N ASN A 102 8.38 -20.18 6.86
CA ASN A 102 7.34 -19.14 6.87
C ASN A 102 7.09 -18.54 5.48
N GLU A 103 8.08 -18.58 4.58
CA GLU A 103 7.98 -18.05 3.20
C GLU A 103 7.72 -16.53 3.10
N ALA A 104 8.12 -15.77 4.10
CA ALA A 104 7.98 -14.31 4.07
C ALA A 104 9.03 -13.61 3.18
N LEU A 105 10.19 -14.24 2.96
CA LEU A 105 11.34 -13.68 2.24
C LEU A 105 11.71 -14.51 1.02
N LEU A 106 12.06 -13.85 -0.09
CA LEU A 106 12.60 -14.50 -1.28
C LEU A 106 13.91 -15.25 -0.97
N MET A 107 14.76 -14.63 -0.14
CA MET A 107 16.01 -15.19 0.36
C MET A 107 15.93 -15.31 1.88
N PRO A 108 15.51 -16.47 2.43
CA PRO A 108 15.41 -16.68 3.87
C PRO A 108 16.79 -16.79 4.52
N PHE A 109 16.90 -16.31 5.76
CA PHE A 109 18.14 -16.32 6.54
C PHE A 109 18.22 -17.46 7.54
N VAL A 110 17.09 -18.07 7.86
CA VAL A 110 17.01 -19.13 8.87
C VAL A 110 16.51 -20.43 8.22
N ASP A 111 17.37 -21.44 8.26
CA ASP A 111 17.02 -22.82 7.88
C ASP A 111 16.28 -23.45 9.06
N SER A 112 15.04 -23.85 8.83
CA SER A 112 14.06 -24.22 9.83
C SER A 112 13.59 -25.67 9.73
N LYS A 113 13.31 -26.30 10.89
CA LYS A 113 12.68 -27.62 11.00
C LYS A 113 11.53 -27.57 12.00
N GLY A 114 10.36 -28.01 11.57
CA GLY A 114 9.10 -27.91 12.31
C GLY A 114 8.15 -26.91 11.68
N ASN A 115 7.03 -26.66 12.35
CA ASN A 115 6.01 -25.74 11.87
C ASN A 115 6.32 -24.29 12.27
N PHE A 116 6.64 -23.46 11.28
CA PHE A 116 6.86 -22.01 11.42
C PHE A 116 5.73 -21.18 10.82
N GLY A 117 4.57 -21.78 10.56
CA GLY A 117 3.44 -21.10 9.93
C GLY A 117 3.72 -20.72 8.47
N LYS A 118 2.81 -19.96 7.89
CA LYS A 118 2.92 -19.42 6.54
C LYS A 118 2.54 -17.94 6.53
N VAL A 119 3.32 -17.10 5.82
CA VAL A 119 3.06 -15.64 5.76
C VAL A 119 1.71 -15.31 5.15
N TYR A 120 1.21 -16.16 4.25
CA TYR A 120 -0.04 -15.98 3.52
C TYR A 120 -1.27 -16.58 4.22
N SER A 121 -1.10 -17.12 5.44
CA SER A 121 -2.22 -17.69 6.22
C SER A 121 -2.15 -17.25 7.68
N ARG A 122 -3.28 -16.77 8.20
CA ARG A 122 -3.48 -16.43 9.61
C ARG A 122 -3.68 -17.69 10.47
N ASP A 123 -4.35 -18.69 9.92
CA ASP A 123 -4.77 -19.90 10.65
C ASP A 123 -3.66 -20.95 10.70
N MET A 124 -2.69 -20.92 9.76
CA MET A 124 -1.47 -21.70 9.82
C MET A 124 -0.45 -21.07 10.76
N ALA A 125 -0.75 -21.06 12.06
CA ALA A 125 0.11 -20.49 13.08
C ALA A 125 1.36 -21.35 13.31
N TYR A 126 2.46 -20.70 13.71
CA TYR A 126 3.70 -21.36 14.06
C TYR A 126 3.62 -22.09 15.42
N ALA A 127 4.35 -23.19 15.54
CA ALA A 127 4.45 -23.94 16.79
C ALA A 127 5.32 -23.19 17.81
N ALA A 128 5.12 -23.49 19.10
CA ALA A 128 5.94 -22.90 20.17
C ALA A 128 7.44 -23.21 20.00
N PRO A 129 8.35 -22.30 20.43
CA PRO A 129 9.80 -22.39 20.15
C PRO A 129 10.48 -23.63 20.75
N ARG A 130 9.89 -24.30 21.71
CA ARG A 130 10.37 -25.57 22.29
C ARG A 130 10.24 -26.76 21.32
N TYR A 131 9.34 -26.69 20.34
CA TYR A 131 9.09 -27.77 19.37
C TYR A 131 9.85 -27.57 18.06
N THR A 132 10.24 -26.36 17.74
CA THR A 132 10.92 -26.03 16.48
C THR A 132 12.43 -26.01 16.64
N GLU A 133 13.16 -26.23 15.53
CA GLU A 133 14.61 -26.20 15.46
C GLU A 133 15.04 -25.29 14.31
N ALA A 134 16.14 -24.56 14.52
CA ALA A 134 16.64 -23.62 13.53
C ALA A 134 18.17 -23.56 13.53
N LYS A 135 18.74 -23.13 12.41
CA LYS A 135 20.13 -22.68 12.23
C LYS A 135 20.17 -21.58 11.17
N LEU A 136 21.30 -20.95 10.97
CA LEU A 136 21.47 -20.03 9.85
C LEU A 136 21.40 -20.78 8.52
N ASP A 137 20.73 -20.19 7.53
CA ASP A 137 20.77 -20.67 6.15
C ASP A 137 22.18 -20.48 5.57
N ALA A 138 22.58 -21.34 4.64
CA ALA A 138 23.88 -21.24 3.98
C ALA A 138 24.10 -19.89 3.28
N PHE A 139 23.01 -19.23 2.86
CA PHE A 139 23.04 -17.90 2.28
C PHE A 139 23.59 -16.83 3.25
N CYS A 140 23.46 -17.04 4.58
CA CYS A 140 23.99 -16.12 5.57
C CYS A 140 25.54 -16.02 5.56
N ALA A 141 26.23 -16.92 4.87
CA ALA A 141 27.65 -16.73 4.61
C ALA A 141 27.94 -15.38 3.91
N GLU A 142 26.98 -14.89 3.09
CA GLU A 142 27.09 -13.61 2.42
C GLU A 142 26.83 -12.38 3.34
N LEU A 143 26.31 -12.62 4.55
CA LEU A 143 26.14 -11.59 5.59
C LEU A 143 27.38 -11.51 6.50
N PHE A 144 28.02 -12.66 6.79
CA PHE A 144 29.02 -12.76 7.85
C PHE A 144 30.45 -12.97 7.35
N ARG A 145 30.67 -13.16 6.04
CA ARG A 145 31.98 -13.47 5.47
C ARG A 145 33.12 -12.55 5.96
N ASP A 146 32.81 -11.28 6.08
CA ASP A 146 33.81 -10.25 6.42
C ASP A 146 33.71 -9.78 7.88
N ILE A 147 32.84 -10.34 8.72
CA ILE A 147 32.51 -9.82 10.06
C ILE A 147 33.72 -9.81 11.01
N ASP A 148 34.60 -10.82 10.90
CA ASP A 148 35.78 -10.97 11.77
C ASP A 148 37.03 -10.30 11.18
N THR A 149 36.90 -9.44 10.17
CA THR A 149 38.00 -8.77 9.46
C THR A 149 37.99 -7.24 9.65
N ASP A 150 37.47 -6.76 10.75
CA ASP A 150 37.30 -5.33 11.04
C ASP A 150 36.54 -4.54 9.96
N ALA A 151 35.69 -5.21 9.20
CA ALA A 151 34.92 -4.61 8.09
C ALA A 151 33.82 -3.65 8.55
N VAL A 152 33.33 -3.79 9.78
CA VAL A 152 32.28 -2.98 10.40
C VAL A 152 32.64 -2.62 11.83
N ASP A 153 32.00 -1.57 12.37
CA ASP A 153 32.19 -1.15 13.74
C ASP A 153 31.37 -2.01 14.70
N PHE A 154 31.94 -2.19 15.91
CA PHE A 154 31.30 -2.87 17.03
C PHE A 154 31.06 -1.89 18.16
N VAL A 155 29.90 -1.96 18.78
CA VAL A 155 29.53 -1.16 19.95
C VAL A 155 29.20 -2.09 21.12
N ASP A 156 29.23 -1.56 22.33
CA ASP A 156 28.81 -2.31 23.50
C ASP A 156 27.27 -2.51 23.43
N ASN A 157 26.81 -3.69 23.87
CA ASN A 157 25.38 -3.95 24.01
C ASN A 157 24.79 -3.14 25.18
N TYR A 158 23.50 -3.31 25.47
CA TYR A 158 22.75 -2.52 26.45
C TYR A 158 23.30 -2.58 27.89
N ASP A 159 24.02 -3.64 28.29
CA ASP A 159 24.63 -3.82 29.61
C ASP A 159 26.17 -3.67 29.62
N GLY A 160 26.78 -3.48 28.47
CA GLY A 160 28.23 -3.33 28.31
C GLY A 160 29.04 -4.62 28.46
N GLU A 161 28.39 -5.77 28.60
CA GLU A 161 29.10 -7.06 28.79
C GLU A 161 29.50 -7.70 27.45
N MET A 162 28.83 -7.36 26.37
CA MET A 162 29.06 -7.93 25.05
C MET A 162 29.20 -6.84 23.99
N LYS A 163 29.80 -7.20 22.85
CA LYS A 163 29.85 -6.33 21.67
C LYS A 163 28.95 -6.84 20.57
N GLU A 164 28.29 -5.89 19.91
CA GLU A 164 27.43 -6.15 18.77
C GLU A 164 27.83 -5.30 17.56
N PRO A 165 27.68 -5.82 16.32
CA PRO A 165 27.99 -5.03 15.12
C PRO A 165 26.95 -3.96 14.91
N THR A 166 27.38 -2.77 14.50
CA THR A 166 26.46 -1.68 14.10
C THR A 166 25.68 -2.03 12.85
N LEU A 167 26.34 -2.64 11.87
CA LEU A 167 25.79 -3.12 10.60
C LEU A 167 26.37 -4.49 10.25
N LEU A 168 25.70 -5.27 9.42
CA LEU A 168 26.25 -6.51 8.87
C LEU A 168 26.92 -6.22 7.52
N PRO A 169 28.16 -6.74 7.27
CA PRO A 169 28.93 -6.49 6.05
C PRO A 169 28.37 -7.28 4.85
N THR A 170 27.10 -7.02 4.49
CA THR A 170 26.40 -7.71 3.40
C THR A 170 27.15 -7.60 2.07
N THR A 171 27.31 -8.69 1.38
CA THR A 171 28.03 -8.73 0.09
C THR A 171 27.12 -8.42 -1.12
N TYR A 172 25.84 -8.17 -0.88
CA TYR A 172 24.81 -7.80 -1.85
C TYR A 172 23.84 -6.77 -1.22
N PRO A 173 23.13 -5.96 -2.02
CA PRO A 173 22.21 -4.93 -1.52
C PRO A 173 20.94 -5.54 -0.91
N ASN A 174 21.03 -6.06 0.31
CA ASN A 174 19.92 -6.72 0.98
C ASN A 174 18.72 -5.81 1.22
N ILE A 175 18.92 -4.50 1.34
CA ILE A 175 17.85 -3.52 1.51
C ILE A 175 16.77 -3.57 0.40
N LEU A 176 17.14 -3.98 -0.81
CA LEU A 176 16.21 -4.18 -1.92
C LEU A 176 15.77 -5.63 -2.09
N VAL A 177 16.57 -6.60 -1.66
CA VAL A 177 16.22 -8.03 -1.81
C VAL A 177 15.17 -8.46 -0.80
N SER A 178 15.26 -7.99 0.44
CA SER A 178 14.37 -8.40 1.53
C SER A 178 13.24 -7.40 1.73
N ALA A 179 12.00 -7.85 1.54
CA ALA A 179 10.81 -7.06 1.88
C ALA A 179 10.83 -6.68 3.36
N ASN A 180 10.58 -5.41 3.66
CA ASN A 180 10.63 -4.90 5.03
C ASN A 180 9.56 -3.83 5.24
N THR A 181 8.73 -4.01 6.26
CA THR A 181 7.71 -3.04 6.66
C THR A 181 7.96 -2.59 8.08
N GLY A 182 7.99 -1.28 8.31
CA GLY A 182 8.19 -0.69 9.63
C GLY A 182 7.26 0.49 9.87
N ILE A 183 6.64 0.53 11.04
CA ILE A 183 5.80 1.64 11.47
C ILE A 183 6.47 2.30 12.65
N ALA A 184 6.89 3.56 12.47
CA ALA A 184 7.47 4.40 13.49
C ALA A 184 6.53 5.54 13.88
N VAL A 185 6.98 6.40 14.77
CA VAL A 185 6.24 7.60 15.15
C VAL A 185 6.45 8.68 14.10
N GLY A 186 5.37 9.10 13.45
CA GLY A 186 5.40 10.15 12.42
C GLY A 186 5.98 9.74 11.06
N MET A 187 6.46 8.49 10.90
CA MET A 187 6.94 7.96 9.64
C MET A 187 6.83 6.44 9.54
N ALA A 188 6.87 5.94 8.33
CA ALA A 188 6.85 4.51 8.05
C ALA A 188 7.90 4.16 7.00
N SER A 189 8.22 2.87 6.92
CA SER A 189 9.04 2.27 5.88
C SER A 189 8.31 1.08 5.29
N ASN A 190 8.27 0.96 3.97
CA ASN A 190 7.67 -0.18 3.29
C ASN A 190 8.47 -0.50 2.02
N PHE A 191 9.36 -1.47 2.14
CA PHE A 191 10.15 -1.99 1.04
C PHE A 191 9.47 -3.23 0.46
N CYS A 192 9.23 -3.23 -0.84
CA CYS A 192 8.96 -4.46 -1.58
C CYS A 192 10.25 -5.27 -1.78
N GLY A 193 10.11 -6.58 -1.93
CA GLY A 193 11.23 -7.42 -2.31
C GLY A 193 11.54 -7.32 -3.79
N PHE A 194 12.80 -7.57 -4.16
CA PHE A 194 13.23 -7.70 -5.56
C PHE A 194 14.03 -8.98 -5.74
N ASN A 195 14.08 -9.47 -6.96
CA ASN A 195 14.85 -10.67 -7.29
C ASN A 195 16.35 -10.42 -7.07
N LEU A 196 17.02 -11.33 -6.34
CA LEU A 196 18.43 -11.21 -5.97
C LEU A 196 19.34 -11.03 -7.20
N ALA A 197 19.13 -11.83 -8.25
CA ALA A 197 19.98 -11.78 -9.44
C ALA A 197 19.79 -10.47 -10.20
N GLU A 198 18.56 -9.95 -10.26
CA GLU A 198 18.26 -8.66 -10.90
C GLU A 198 18.89 -7.50 -10.13
N VAL A 199 18.76 -7.47 -8.79
CA VAL A 199 19.39 -6.44 -7.94
C VAL A 199 20.91 -6.47 -8.10
N CYS A 200 21.53 -7.65 -8.08
CA CYS A 200 22.97 -7.75 -8.26
C CYS A 200 23.43 -7.29 -9.66
N ARG A 201 22.69 -7.64 -10.74
CA ARG A 201 23.00 -7.18 -12.11
C ARG A 201 22.89 -5.66 -12.22
N THR A 202 21.81 -5.10 -11.69
CA THR A 202 21.59 -3.64 -11.69
C THR A 202 22.69 -2.91 -10.96
N THR A 203 23.10 -3.43 -9.81
CA THR A 203 24.22 -2.86 -9.02
C THR A 203 25.52 -2.92 -9.82
N ILE A 204 25.82 -4.04 -10.48
CA ILE A 204 27.01 -4.18 -11.34
C ILE A 204 27.01 -3.14 -12.46
N GLU A 205 25.87 -2.99 -13.15
CA GLU A 205 25.76 -2.05 -14.26
C GLU A 205 25.83 -0.59 -13.80
N LEU A 206 25.25 -0.23 -12.65
CA LEU A 206 25.38 1.12 -12.05
C LEU A 206 26.83 1.43 -11.63
N ILE A 207 27.57 0.44 -11.10
CA ILE A 207 28.99 0.63 -10.75
C ILE A 207 29.83 0.89 -12.01
N LYS A 208 29.49 0.26 -13.13
CA LYS A 208 30.17 0.45 -14.44
C LYS A 208 29.73 1.74 -15.13
N ASN A 209 28.45 2.05 -15.10
CA ASN A 209 27.82 3.19 -15.75
C ASN A 209 26.76 3.82 -14.84
N PRO A 210 27.00 4.97 -14.19
CA PRO A 210 26.02 5.63 -13.33
C PRO A 210 24.71 6.05 -14.03
N GLU A 211 24.71 6.19 -15.37
CA GLU A 211 23.55 6.55 -16.17
C GLU A 211 22.78 5.31 -16.70
N HIS A 212 23.03 4.14 -16.12
CA HIS A 212 22.35 2.90 -16.52
C HIS A 212 20.83 2.98 -16.30
N ASP A 213 20.02 2.58 -17.31
CA ASP A 213 18.58 2.47 -17.15
C ASP A 213 18.18 1.26 -16.26
N ILE A 214 17.81 1.55 -15.05
CA ILE A 214 17.52 0.55 -14.01
C ILE A 214 16.41 -0.42 -14.46
N LEU A 215 15.38 0.07 -15.14
CA LEU A 215 14.27 -0.79 -15.58
C LEU A 215 14.70 -1.89 -16.56
N SER A 216 15.81 -1.69 -17.27
CA SER A 216 16.34 -2.72 -18.18
C SER A 216 16.87 -3.96 -17.46
N THR A 217 17.30 -3.84 -16.21
CA THR A 217 17.89 -4.92 -15.41
C THR A 217 17.11 -5.27 -14.15
N LEU A 218 16.25 -4.36 -13.68
CA LEU A 218 15.34 -4.51 -12.55
C LEU A 218 13.93 -4.08 -12.97
N PRO A 219 13.19 -4.90 -13.73
CA PRO A 219 11.94 -4.47 -14.34
C PRO A 219 10.83 -4.18 -13.34
N ALA A 220 10.71 -4.94 -12.26
CA ALA A 220 9.66 -4.77 -11.26
C ALA A 220 10.00 -5.49 -9.93
N PRO A 221 9.29 -5.21 -8.83
CA PRO A 221 9.32 -6.00 -7.61
C PRO A 221 9.02 -7.48 -7.82
N ASP A 222 9.48 -8.32 -6.91
CA ASP A 222 9.23 -9.76 -6.88
C ASP A 222 8.77 -10.18 -5.48
N PHE A 223 7.76 -11.06 -5.39
CA PHE A 223 7.14 -11.46 -4.13
C PHE A 223 7.18 -12.97 -3.95
N THR A 224 7.29 -13.40 -2.71
CA THR A 224 7.30 -14.84 -2.36
C THR A 224 5.99 -15.55 -2.69
N THR A 225 4.88 -14.84 -2.60
CA THR A 225 3.54 -15.35 -2.93
C THR A 225 3.24 -15.36 -4.42
N GLY A 226 4.16 -14.86 -5.27
CA GLY A 226 3.95 -14.77 -6.72
C GLY A 226 2.95 -13.69 -7.12
N GLY A 227 1.98 -14.07 -7.94
CA GLY A 227 0.94 -13.19 -8.46
C GLY A 227 1.34 -12.46 -9.76
N ASP A 228 0.39 -11.69 -10.28
CA ASP A 228 0.51 -10.90 -11.49
C ASP A 228 0.64 -9.42 -11.14
N LEU A 229 1.80 -8.82 -11.36
CA LEU A 229 2.01 -7.38 -11.18
C LEU A 229 1.52 -6.64 -12.42
N ILE A 230 0.58 -5.71 -12.23
CA ILE A 230 0.11 -4.82 -13.29
C ILE A 230 1.16 -3.74 -13.50
N TYR A 231 1.83 -3.79 -14.63
CA TYR A 231 2.96 -2.94 -14.95
C TYR A 231 2.54 -1.66 -15.66
N ASP A 232 2.90 -0.55 -15.06
CA ASP A 232 2.91 0.78 -15.67
C ASP A 232 4.35 1.33 -15.59
N GLU A 233 4.96 1.59 -16.73
CA GLU A 233 6.35 2.04 -16.81
C GLU A 233 6.54 3.42 -16.15
N ALA A 234 5.59 4.33 -16.31
CA ALA A 234 5.68 5.69 -15.77
C ALA A 234 5.60 5.67 -14.24
N GLU A 235 4.66 4.88 -13.68
CA GLU A 235 4.55 4.69 -12.24
C GLU A 235 5.81 4.00 -11.67
N MET A 236 6.32 2.96 -12.33
CA MET A 236 7.51 2.24 -11.89
C MET A 236 8.75 3.14 -11.91
N ARG A 237 8.95 3.94 -12.97
CA ARG A 237 10.02 4.96 -13.02
C ARG A 237 9.88 6.00 -11.91
N ALA A 238 8.67 6.42 -11.59
CA ALA A 238 8.42 7.36 -10.49
C ALA A 238 8.81 6.74 -9.12
N ILE A 239 8.40 5.48 -8.86
CA ILE A 239 8.78 4.74 -7.65
C ILE A 239 10.30 4.61 -7.54
N TYR A 240 10.98 4.20 -8.62
CA TYR A 240 12.43 4.00 -8.62
C TYR A 240 13.21 5.29 -8.44
N ARG A 241 12.67 6.42 -8.90
CA ARG A 241 13.28 7.74 -8.71
C ARG A 241 13.05 8.31 -7.32
N THR A 242 11.86 8.15 -6.75
CA THR A 242 11.43 8.86 -5.53
C THR A 242 11.39 7.99 -4.27
N GLY A 243 11.43 6.66 -4.42
CA GLY A 243 11.18 5.71 -3.33
C GLY A 243 9.72 5.67 -2.85
N ARG A 244 8.80 6.33 -3.57
CA ARG A 244 7.37 6.42 -3.22
C ARG A 244 6.49 6.18 -4.42
N GLY A 245 5.34 5.57 -4.18
CA GLY A 245 4.32 5.28 -5.19
C GLY A 245 3.62 3.97 -4.88
N SER A 246 2.75 3.53 -5.76
CA SER A 246 2.02 2.28 -5.58
C SER A 246 1.84 1.56 -6.91
N PHE A 247 1.74 0.25 -6.85
CA PHE A 247 1.41 -0.60 -7.99
C PHE A 247 0.45 -1.69 -7.53
N LYS A 248 -0.27 -2.31 -8.48
CA LYS A 248 -1.25 -3.34 -8.17
C LYS A 248 -0.69 -4.73 -8.45
N VAL A 249 -1.02 -5.67 -7.57
CA VAL A 249 -0.73 -7.09 -7.72
C VAL A 249 -2.05 -7.86 -7.70
N ARG A 250 -2.19 -8.83 -8.59
CA ARG A 250 -3.37 -9.70 -8.73
C ARG A 250 -3.04 -11.13 -8.36
N ALA A 251 -4.04 -11.83 -7.87
CA ALA A 251 -3.99 -13.28 -7.70
C ALA A 251 -3.88 -13.98 -9.06
N LYS A 252 -3.15 -15.08 -9.10
CA LYS A 252 -3.09 -15.99 -10.25
C LYS A 252 -4.10 -17.10 -10.07
N TRP A 253 -4.89 -17.34 -11.09
CA TRP A 253 -5.98 -18.28 -11.06
C TRP A 253 -6.11 -19.08 -12.36
N ALA A 254 -6.80 -20.21 -12.28
CA ALA A 254 -7.14 -21.02 -13.41
C ALA A 254 -8.57 -21.58 -13.26
N TYR A 255 -9.24 -21.79 -14.38
CA TYR A 255 -10.56 -22.42 -14.41
C TYR A 255 -10.44 -23.91 -14.74
N ASN A 256 -10.87 -24.76 -13.83
CA ASN A 256 -10.99 -26.19 -14.04
C ASN A 256 -12.39 -26.53 -14.57
N LYS A 257 -12.48 -26.73 -15.89
CA LYS A 257 -13.75 -27.03 -16.57
C LYS A 257 -14.39 -28.33 -16.13
N LYS A 258 -13.57 -29.32 -15.73
CA LYS A 258 -14.06 -30.66 -15.38
C LYS A 258 -14.87 -30.62 -14.09
N ASP A 259 -14.36 -29.92 -13.11
CA ASP A 259 -14.92 -29.84 -11.77
C ASP A 259 -15.76 -28.57 -11.57
N ASN A 260 -15.84 -27.69 -12.60
CA ASN A 260 -16.55 -26.41 -12.60
C ASN A 260 -16.13 -25.50 -11.43
N LEU A 261 -14.83 -25.40 -11.19
CA LEU A 261 -14.28 -24.59 -10.12
C LEU A 261 -13.14 -23.67 -10.60
N ILE A 262 -12.95 -22.58 -9.88
CA ILE A 262 -11.80 -21.69 -10.02
C ILE A 262 -10.77 -22.07 -8.95
N GLU A 263 -9.52 -22.28 -9.38
CA GLU A 263 -8.38 -22.54 -8.52
C GLU A 263 -7.49 -21.32 -8.48
N ILE A 264 -7.28 -20.74 -7.28
CA ILE A 264 -6.36 -19.63 -7.04
C ILE A 264 -5.12 -20.20 -6.38
N THR A 265 -3.95 -20.05 -7.02
CA THR A 265 -2.68 -20.64 -6.59
C THR A 265 -1.66 -19.62 -6.09
N GLU A 266 -1.82 -18.36 -6.41
CA GLU A 266 -0.97 -17.25 -5.96
C GLU A 266 -1.84 -16.06 -5.59
N ILE A 267 -1.50 -15.36 -4.51
CA ILE A 267 -2.24 -14.21 -3.99
C ILE A 267 -1.32 -13.01 -3.77
N PRO A 268 -1.84 -11.76 -3.75
CA PRO A 268 -1.04 -10.60 -3.39
C PRO A 268 -0.36 -10.76 -2.03
N TYR A 269 0.89 -10.30 -1.93
CA TYR A 269 1.70 -10.36 -0.69
C TYR A 269 1.08 -9.60 0.49
N THR A 270 0.16 -8.68 0.21
CA THR A 270 -0.50 -7.81 1.19
C THR A 270 -1.68 -8.45 1.91
N THR A 271 -2.11 -9.63 1.51
CA THR A 271 -3.32 -10.30 2.00
C THR A 271 -3.07 -11.73 2.46
N THR A 272 -4.09 -12.36 3.06
CA THR A 272 -4.06 -13.77 3.48
C THR A 272 -5.23 -14.54 2.87
N ILE A 273 -5.12 -15.87 2.85
CA ILE A 273 -6.16 -16.78 2.36
C ILE A 273 -7.48 -16.49 3.06
N GLU A 274 -7.46 -16.42 4.38
CA GLU A 274 -8.67 -16.24 5.20
C GLU A 274 -9.32 -14.87 4.95
N ALA A 275 -8.52 -13.81 4.78
CA ALA A 275 -9.06 -12.49 4.47
C ALA A 275 -9.80 -12.47 3.13
N ILE A 276 -9.30 -13.20 2.13
CA ILE A 276 -9.96 -13.37 0.84
C ILE A 276 -11.27 -14.17 1.00
N ILE A 277 -11.21 -15.32 1.68
CA ILE A 277 -12.38 -16.20 1.87
C ILE A 277 -13.47 -15.48 2.68
N ASP A 278 -13.10 -14.82 3.80
CA ASP A 278 -14.02 -14.04 4.63
C ASP A 278 -14.73 -12.96 3.80
N LYS A 279 -13.98 -12.26 2.93
CA LYS A 279 -14.54 -11.22 2.07
C LYS A 279 -15.46 -11.77 1.00
N ILE A 280 -15.11 -12.89 0.37
CA ILE A 280 -15.99 -13.58 -0.59
C ILE A 280 -17.28 -14.03 0.10
N ALA A 281 -17.19 -14.65 1.29
CA ALA A 281 -18.35 -15.09 2.05
C ALA A 281 -19.28 -13.91 2.42
N GLU A 282 -18.70 -12.75 2.81
CA GLU A 282 -19.46 -11.52 3.04
C GLU A 282 -20.23 -11.07 1.79
N LEU A 283 -19.57 -11.07 0.63
CA LEU A 283 -20.19 -10.67 -0.65
C LEU A 283 -21.33 -11.62 -1.06
N VAL A 284 -21.18 -12.92 -0.86
CA VAL A 284 -22.21 -13.92 -1.11
C VAL A 284 -23.39 -13.72 -0.15
N LYS A 285 -23.14 -13.54 1.13
CA LYS A 285 -24.16 -13.31 2.17
C LYS A 285 -24.97 -12.04 1.89
N ASN A 286 -24.31 -10.98 1.43
CA ASN A 286 -24.95 -9.71 1.07
C ASN A 286 -25.61 -9.72 -0.31
N GLY A 287 -25.63 -10.87 -1.02
CA GLY A 287 -26.27 -11.03 -2.32
C GLY A 287 -25.56 -10.32 -3.48
N LYS A 288 -24.38 -9.74 -3.25
CA LYS A 288 -23.60 -9.04 -4.28
C LYS A 288 -22.94 -10.00 -5.27
N VAL A 289 -22.64 -11.22 -4.84
CA VAL A 289 -22.09 -12.31 -5.66
C VAL A 289 -22.99 -13.54 -5.45
N ARG A 290 -23.74 -13.92 -6.48
CA ARG A 290 -24.69 -15.05 -6.42
C ARG A 290 -24.19 -16.27 -7.16
N GLU A 291 -23.14 -16.13 -7.93
CA GLU A 291 -22.56 -17.09 -8.87
C GLU A 291 -21.78 -18.21 -8.18
N ILE A 292 -21.37 -18.00 -6.93
CA ILE A 292 -20.55 -18.92 -6.14
C ILE A 292 -21.45 -19.92 -5.40
N ALA A 293 -21.10 -21.21 -5.46
CA ALA A 293 -21.75 -22.28 -4.70
C ALA A 293 -21.02 -22.52 -3.36
N ASP A 294 -19.67 -22.59 -3.38
CA ASP A 294 -18.85 -22.82 -2.18
C ASP A 294 -17.45 -22.26 -2.37
N VAL A 295 -16.75 -21.96 -1.25
CA VAL A 295 -15.35 -21.50 -1.24
C VAL A 295 -14.59 -22.26 -0.16
N ARG A 296 -13.45 -22.87 -0.52
CA ARG A 296 -12.66 -23.70 0.38
C ARG A 296 -11.18 -23.34 0.31
N ASP A 297 -10.50 -23.46 1.44
CA ASP A 297 -9.05 -23.52 1.52
C ASP A 297 -8.60 -24.97 1.30
N GLU A 298 -7.91 -25.23 0.21
CA GLU A 298 -7.31 -26.53 -0.15
C GLU A 298 -5.78 -26.48 -0.12
N THR A 299 -5.22 -25.54 0.63
CA THR A 299 -3.77 -25.36 0.80
C THR A 299 -3.16 -26.58 1.49
N ASP A 300 -2.15 -27.15 0.88
CA ASP A 300 -1.43 -28.32 1.38
C ASP A 300 0.11 -28.17 1.23
N LEU A 301 0.83 -29.27 1.31
CA LEU A 301 2.29 -29.30 1.17
C LEU A 301 2.77 -28.92 -0.25
N SER A 302 1.91 -28.99 -1.26
CA SER A 302 2.23 -28.61 -2.63
C SER A 302 2.14 -27.09 -2.86
N GLY A 303 1.46 -26.37 -1.99
CA GLY A 303 1.36 -24.91 -2.03
C GLY A 303 -0.03 -24.37 -1.70
N LEU A 304 -0.17 -23.06 -1.86
CA LEU A 304 -1.42 -22.34 -1.67
C LEU A 304 -2.45 -22.74 -2.74
N LYS A 305 -3.67 -23.04 -2.29
CA LYS A 305 -4.81 -23.29 -3.18
C LYS A 305 -6.13 -22.88 -2.54
N ILE A 306 -6.80 -21.87 -3.12
CA ILE A 306 -8.19 -21.55 -2.80
C ILE A 306 -9.07 -22.09 -3.94
N ALA A 307 -10.08 -22.89 -3.61
CA ALA A 307 -11.02 -23.45 -4.55
C ALA A 307 -12.37 -22.73 -4.42
N ILE A 308 -12.90 -22.24 -5.55
CA ILE A 308 -14.21 -21.57 -5.64
C ILE A 308 -15.10 -22.39 -6.56
N ASP A 309 -16.11 -23.06 -6.01
CA ASP A 309 -17.10 -23.82 -6.77
C ASP A 309 -18.14 -22.88 -7.40
N LEU A 310 -18.37 -23.06 -8.68
CA LEU A 310 -19.27 -22.23 -9.45
C LEU A 310 -20.66 -22.86 -9.58
N LYS A 311 -21.71 -22.03 -9.60
CA LYS A 311 -23.02 -22.48 -10.03
C LYS A 311 -23.05 -22.70 -11.54
N ARG A 312 -23.95 -23.55 -12.01
CA ARG A 312 -24.10 -23.85 -13.44
C ARG A 312 -24.41 -22.59 -14.22
N GLY A 313 -23.74 -22.42 -15.36
CA GLY A 313 -23.95 -21.27 -16.26
C GLY A 313 -23.16 -20.00 -15.87
N THR A 314 -22.33 -20.05 -14.83
CA THR A 314 -21.46 -18.92 -14.44
C THR A 314 -20.31 -18.77 -15.44
N ASP A 315 -20.04 -17.54 -15.85
CA ASP A 315 -18.85 -17.16 -16.62
C ASP A 315 -17.68 -16.91 -15.64
N PRO A 316 -16.62 -17.75 -15.65
CA PRO A 316 -15.52 -17.64 -14.71
C PRO A 316 -14.72 -16.34 -14.84
N GLU A 317 -14.52 -15.86 -16.08
CA GLU A 317 -13.74 -14.65 -16.36
C GLU A 317 -14.44 -13.41 -15.78
N LYS A 318 -15.75 -13.31 -16.01
CA LYS A 318 -16.56 -12.22 -15.47
C LYS A 318 -16.60 -12.23 -13.95
N LEU A 319 -16.79 -13.41 -13.36
CA LEU A 319 -16.80 -13.54 -11.91
C LEU A 319 -15.46 -13.14 -11.32
N MET A 320 -14.34 -13.60 -11.90
CA MET A 320 -13.00 -13.23 -11.40
C MET A 320 -12.73 -11.74 -11.55
N ALA A 321 -13.14 -11.10 -12.66
CA ALA A 321 -13.03 -9.65 -12.81
C ALA A 321 -13.77 -8.89 -11.71
N LYS A 322 -14.98 -9.35 -11.34
CA LYS A 322 -15.79 -8.83 -10.24
C LYS A 322 -15.11 -9.04 -8.87
N LEU A 323 -14.61 -10.25 -8.61
CA LEU A 323 -13.92 -10.58 -7.35
C LEU A 323 -12.62 -9.79 -7.19
N MET A 324 -11.84 -9.61 -8.26
CA MET A 324 -10.62 -8.78 -8.26
C MET A 324 -10.90 -7.33 -7.85
N LYS A 325 -12.05 -6.76 -8.22
CA LYS A 325 -12.44 -5.39 -7.83
C LYS A 325 -12.98 -5.31 -6.40
N MET A 326 -13.66 -6.35 -5.92
CA MET A 326 -14.42 -6.32 -4.66
C MET A 326 -13.70 -6.97 -3.48
N THR A 327 -12.55 -7.61 -3.71
CA THR A 327 -11.77 -8.32 -2.70
C THR A 327 -10.28 -8.00 -2.82
N THR A 328 -9.48 -8.49 -1.88
CA THR A 328 -8.02 -8.38 -1.91
C THR A 328 -7.33 -9.39 -2.86
N LEU A 329 -8.08 -10.05 -3.75
CA LEU A 329 -7.52 -10.79 -4.90
C LEU A 329 -6.77 -9.89 -5.88
N GLN A 330 -7.08 -8.60 -5.90
CA GLN A 330 -6.24 -7.55 -6.44
C GLN A 330 -6.05 -6.49 -5.36
N ASP A 331 -4.80 -6.20 -5.05
CA ASP A 331 -4.48 -5.23 -4.01
C ASP A 331 -3.31 -4.33 -4.44
N SER A 332 -3.20 -3.18 -3.79
CA SER A 332 -2.17 -2.17 -4.07
C SER A 332 -1.05 -2.28 -3.05
N PHE A 333 0.19 -2.42 -3.53
CA PHE A 333 1.38 -2.28 -2.70
C PHE A 333 1.87 -0.84 -2.76
N SER A 334 1.92 -0.17 -1.60
CA SER A 334 2.39 1.21 -1.48
C SER A 334 3.85 1.22 -1.03
N CYS A 335 4.75 1.64 -1.92
CA CYS A 335 6.17 1.78 -1.63
C CYS A 335 6.46 3.03 -0.80
N ASN A 336 7.35 2.89 0.18
CA ASN A 336 7.95 3.99 0.92
C ASN A 336 9.35 3.54 1.38
N PHE A 337 10.37 3.81 0.55
CA PHE A 337 11.74 3.36 0.76
C PHE A 337 12.47 4.26 1.75
N ASN A 338 11.96 4.28 2.97
CA ASN A 338 12.53 5.04 4.08
C ASN A 338 13.59 4.18 4.80
N VAL A 339 14.83 4.63 4.80
CA VAL A 339 16.01 3.93 5.31
C VAL A 339 16.82 4.86 6.20
N LEU A 340 17.53 4.30 7.19
CA LEU A 340 18.48 5.06 7.99
C LEU A 340 19.84 5.09 7.31
N ILE A 341 20.32 6.29 7.03
CA ILE A 341 21.69 6.55 6.58
C ILE A 341 22.42 7.35 7.66
N ALA A 342 23.44 6.76 8.25
CA ALA A 342 24.14 7.34 9.39
C ALA A 342 23.20 7.80 10.54
N GLY A 343 22.19 6.98 10.85
CA GLY A 343 21.20 7.24 11.90
C GLY A 343 20.10 8.25 11.54
N MET A 344 20.09 8.78 10.30
CA MET A 344 19.07 9.74 9.85
C MET A 344 18.12 9.09 8.85
N PRO A 345 16.78 9.19 9.05
CA PRO A 345 15.81 8.63 8.12
C PRO A 345 15.78 9.44 6.83
N ARG A 346 15.89 8.75 5.71
CA ARG A 346 15.81 9.32 4.35
C ARG A 346 14.96 8.42 3.45
N VAL A 347 14.12 9.03 2.63
CA VAL A 347 13.42 8.32 1.57
C VAL A 347 14.24 8.45 0.30
N LEU A 348 14.68 7.32 -0.24
CA LEU A 348 15.62 7.26 -1.36
C LEU A 348 15.02 6.45 -2.51
N GLY A 349 15.36 6.84 -3.74
CA GLY A 349 15.12 6.04 -4.93
C GLY A 349 16.04 4.83 -5.02
N VAL A 350 15.76 3.94 -5.98
CA VAL A 350 16.54 2.69 -6.15
C VAL A 350 18.01 2.98 -6.50
N ALA A 351 18.28 3.95 -7.40
CA ALA A 351 19.65 4.34 -7.73
C ALA A 351 20.40 4.84 -6.49
N GLU A 352 19.79 5.77 -5.75
CA GLU A 352 20.38 6.35 -4.54
C GLU A 352 20.66 5.28 -3.47
N LEU A 353 19.74 4.32 -3.29
CA LEU A 353 19.93 3.20 -2.37
C LEU A 353 21.11 2.31 -2.77
N LEU A 354 21.26 2.03 -4.07
CA LEU A 354 22.38 1.23 -4.58
C LEU A 354 23.70 1.99 -4.51
N ASP A 355 23.69 3.31 -4.69
CA ASP A 355 24.87 4.15 -4.53
C ASP A 355 25.31 4.21 -3.07
N GLU A 356 24.40 4.44 -2.12
CA GLU A 356 24.69 4.44 -0.67
C GLU A 356 25.19 3.06 -0.22
N TRP A 357 24.58 1.97 -0.67
CA TRP A 357 25.07 0.63 -0.38
C TRP A 357 26.45 0.38 -0.98
N THR A 358 26.69 0.80 -2.23
CA THR A 358 28.00 0.65 -2.89
C THR A 358 29.10 1.45 -2.19
N ALA A 359 28.78 2.66 -1.73
CA ALA A 359 29.69 3.48 -0.94
C ALA A 359 30.05 2.78 0.38
N TRP A 360 29.03 2.31 1.11
CA TRP A 360 29.23 1.57 2.35
C TRP A 360 29.98 0.24 2.13
N ARG A 361 29.63 -0.54 1.12
CA ARG A 361 30.34 -1.80 0.79
C ARG A 361 31.79 -1.54 0.38
N THR A 362 32.05 -0.44 -0.31
CA THR A 362 33.43 -0.03 -0.66
C THR A 362 34.26 0.15 0.59
N GLU A 363 33.70 0.76 1.63
CA GLU A 363 34.41 0.92 2.91
C GLU A 363 34.62 -0.41 3.62
N CYS A 364 33.62 -1.30 3.65
CA CYS A 364 33.75 -2.65 4.21
C CYS A 364 34.90 -3.44 3.53
N VAL A 365 34.93 -3.43 2.19
CA VAL A 365 35.99 -4.10 1.43
C VAL A 365 37.36 -3.45 1.68
N ARG A 366 37.46 -2.11 1.74
CA ARG A 366 38.68 -1.41 2.04
C ARG A 366 39.22 -1.80 3.42
N ARG A 367 38.36 -1.82 4.45
CA ARG A 367 38.73 -2.20 5.82
C ARG A 367 39.17 -3.67 5.90
N ARG A 368 38.45 -4.59 5.27
CA ARG A 368 38.85 -6.00 5.15
C ARG A 368 40.23 -6.15 4.54
N VAL A 369 40.44 -5.54 3.36
CA VAL A 369 41.75 -5.63 2.68
C VAL A 369 42.85 -5.01 3.51
N PHE A 370 42.59 -3.93 4.26
CA PHE A 370 43.53 -3.33 5.17
C PHE A 370 43.88 -4.24 6.36
N PHE A 371 42.86 -4.91 6.92
CA PHE A 371 43.05 -5.91 7.97
C PHE A 371 43.95 -7.08 7.48
N ASP A 372 43.63 -7.64 6.30
CA ASP A 372 44.45 -8.69 5.69
C ASP A 372 45.89 -8.22 5.39
N LEU A 373 46.05 -6.98 4.93
CA LEU A 373 47.33 -6.34 4.68
C LEU A 373 48.15 -6.30 5.95
N ASN A 374 47.58 -5.78 7.05
CA ASN A 374 48.30 -5.68 8.34
C ASN A 374 48.68 -7.07 8.86
N LYS A 375 47.76 -8.03 8.86
CA LYS A 375 48.04 -9.40 9.26
C LYS A 375 49.17 -10.04 8.45
N LYS A 376 49.23 -9.74 7.14
CA LYS A 376 50.34 -10.24 6.29
C LYS A 376 51.66 -9.47 6.55
N LYS A 377 51.58 -8.18 6.84
CA LYS A 377 52.78 -7.38 7.25
C LYS A 377 53.35 -7.86 8.57
N ASP A 378 52.51 -8.17 9.55
CA ASP A 378 52.96 -8.75 10.83
C ASP A 378 53.64 -10.10 10.62
N LYS A 379 53.04 -10.96 9.76
CA LYS A 379 53.69 -12.23 9.42
C LYS A 379 54.98 -12.05 8.67
N LEU A 380 55.05 -11.12 7.71
CA LEU A 380 56.28 -10.79 6.98
C LEU A 380 57.38 -10.28 7.94
N HIS A 381 56.98 -9.42 8.89
CA HIS A 381 57.91 -8.89 9.90
C HIS A 381 58.58 -10.01 10.72
N LEU A 382 57.81 -11.01 11.16
CA LEU A 382 58.37 -12.20 11.83
C LEU A 382 59.30 -12.99 10.94
N LEU A 383 58.94 -13.22 9.66
CA LEU A 383 59.75 -13.97 8.70
C LEU A 383 61.05 -13.22 8.34
N LEU A 384 61.02 -11.88 8.27
CA LEU A 384 62.24 -11.09 8.04
C LEU A 384 63.22 -11.18 9.22
N GLY A 385 62.73 -11.18 10.46
CA GLY A 385 63.53 -11.47 11.64
C GLY A 385 64.19 -12.86 11.58
N LEU A 386 63.36 -13.87 11.23
CA LEU A 386 63.85 -15.22 11.05
C LEU A 386 64.92 -15.31 9.94
N ARG A 387 64.78 -14.64 8.81
CA ARG A 387 65.74 -14.60 7.70
C ARG A 387 67.12 -14.09 8.17
N LYS A 388 67.18 -13.09 9.05
CA LYS A 388 68.41 -12.58 9.61
C LYS A 388 69.17 -13.64 10.44
N ILE A 389 68.44 -14.42 11.22
CA ILE A 389 69.03 -15.48 12.03
C ILE A 389 69.41 -16.70 11.21
N LEU A 390 68.62 -17.05 10.17
CA LEU A 390 68.98 -18.18 9.28
C LEU A 390 70.27 -17.96 8.50
N LEU A 391 70.74 -16.71 8.38
CA LEU A 391 72.04 -16.36 7.79
C LEU A 391 73.21 -16.74 8.71
N ASP A 392 73.00 -16.75 10.03
CA ASP A 392 74.03 -17.12 11.02
C ASP A 392 73.39 -17.84 12.23
N ILE A 393 72.98 -19.10 11.98
CA ILE A 393 72.27 -19.94 12.96
C ILE A 393 73.18 -20.29 14.12
N ASP A 394 74.48 -20.53 13.86
CA ASP A 394 75.42 -20.90 14.89
C ASP A 394 75.61 -19.77 15.94
N LYS A 395 75.59 -18.52 15.51
CA LYS A 395 75.57 -17.37 16.40
C LYS A 395 74.32 -17.34 17.27
N ALA A 396 73.16 -17.61 16.71
CA ALA A 396 71.90 -17.65 17.45
C ALA A 396 71.90 -18.73 18.54
N ILE A 397 72.31 -19.95 18.18
CA ILE A 397 72.43 -21.07 19.11
C ILE A 397 73.48 -20.73 20.21
N LYS A 398 74.60 -20.11 19.86
CA LYS A 398 75.61 -19.70 20.79
C LYS A 398 75.05 -18.66 21.80
N ILE A 399 74.38 -17.60 21.35
CA ILE A 399 73.76 -16.60 22.23
C ILE A 399 72.77 -17.27 23.21
N ILE A 400 71.86 -18.15 22.72
CA ILE A 400 70.88 -18.81 23.58
C ILE A 400 71.55 -19.71 24.61
N ARG A 401 72.58 -20.44 24.22
CA ARG A 401 73.29 -21.41 25.09
C ARG A 401 74.22 -20.73 26.14
N GLU A 402 74.80 -19.60 25.79
CA GLU A 402 75.73 -18.88 26.66
C GLU A 402 75.02 -17.87 27.56
N THR A 403 73.69 -17.63 27.40
CA THR A 403 72.90 -16.78 28.28
C THR A 403 72.60 -17.55 29.58
N GLU A 404 73.01 -17.00 30.75
CA GLU A 404 72.81 -17.63 32.04
C GLU A 404 71.37 -17.57 32.56
N GLU A 405 70.61 -16.47 32.28
CA GLU A 405 69.28 -16.25 32.75
C GLU A 405 68.31 -16.24 31.59
N ASP A 406 67.20 -16.97 31.70
CA ASP A 406 66.14 -17.06 30.67
C ASP A 406 65.56 -15.68 30.27
N ALA A 407 65.42 -14.77 31.24
CA ALA A 407 64.98 -13.40 31.02
C ALA A 407 65.83 -12.58 30.05
N ASN A 408 67.15 -12.91 29.96
CA ASN A 408 68.13 -12.22 29.13
C ASN A 408 68.29 -12.79 27.72
N VAL A 409 67.67 -13.94 27.41
CA VAL A 409 67.73 -14.57 26.09
C VAL A 409 67.15 -13.66 24.99
N ILE A 410 65.96 -13.07 25.21
CA ILE A 410 65.33 -12.17 24.25
C ILE A 410 66.16 -10.89 24.03
N PRO A 411 66.56 -10.15 25.06
CA PRO A 411 67.46 -8.99 24.92
C PRO A 411 68.74 -9.30 24.15
N ASN A 412 69.41 -10.40 24.47
CA ASN A 412 70.67 -10.79 23.82
C ASN A 412 70.49 -11.15 22.34
N LEU A 413 69.32 -11.82 21.94
CA LEU A 413 68.98 -12.04 20.55
C LEU A 413 68.70 -10.72 19.82
N MET A 414 68.02 -9.79 20.47
CA MET A 414 67.73 -8.47 19.91
C MET A 414 68.99 -7.72 19.56
N GLU A 415 69.95 -7.64 20.50
CA GLU A 415 71.21 -6.97 20.30
C GLU A 415 72.11 -7.69 19.27
N GLY A 416 72.16 -9.02 19.35
CA GLY A 416 73.02 -9.82 18.48
C GLY A 416 72.70 -9.76 17.02
N PHE A 417 71.36 -9.63 16.66
CA PHE A 417 70.88 -9.68 15.30
C PHE A 417 70.21 -8.35 14.83
N GLY A 418 70.08 -7.35 15.72
CA GLY A 418 69.38 -6.11 15.40
C GLY A 418 67.94 -6.37 15.01
N ILE A 419 67.23 -7.15 15.82
CA ILE A 419 65.81 -7.50 15.69
C ILE A 419 65.04 -6.94 16.87
N ASP A 420 63.72 -6.79 16.71
CA ASP A 420 62.87 -6.34 17.81
C ASP A 420 62.43 -7.49 18.72
N LYS A 421 61.74 -7.14 19.82
CA LYS A 421 61.28 -8.08 20.83
C LYS A 421 60.35 -9.15 20.27
N ILE A 422 59.40 -8.76 19.42
CA ILE A 422 58.40 -9.67 18.85
C ILE A 422 59.06 -10.68 17.90
N GLN A 423 60.05 -10.25 17.14
CA GLN A 423 60.87 -11.12 16.29
C GLN A 423 61.71 -12.09 17.13
N ALA A 424 62.35 -11.56 18.21
CA ALA A 424 63.18 -12.37 19.08
C ALA A 424 62.38 -13.44 19.84
N GLU A 425 61.21 -13.11 20.38
CA GLU A 425 60.25 -14.06 20.98
C GLU A 425 59.85 -15.17 19.99
N PHE A 426 59.43 -14.79 18.79
CA PHE A 426 59.07 -15.74 17.74
C PHE A 426 60.19 -16.71 17.40
N ILE A 427 61.41 -16.22 17.40
CA ILE A 427 62.61 -17.03 17.07
C ILE A 427 62.99 -17.96 18.21
N ALA A 428 62.93 -17.48 19.44
CA ALA A 428 63.22 -18.30 20.62
C ALA A 428 62.30 -19.51 20.73
N ASP A 429 61.08 -19.41 20.27
CA ASP A 429 60.06 -20.45 20.25
C ASP A 429 60.21 -21.46 19.08
N ILE A 430 61.16 -21.23 18.18
CA ILE A 430 61.35 -22.12 17.01
C ILE A 430 61.91 -23.49 17.45
N ARG A 431 61.22 -24.55 17.09
CA ARG A 431 61.70 -25.91 17.36
C ARG A 431 62.97 -26.23 16.56
N LEU A 432 63.98 -26.80 17.20
CA LEU A 432 65.25 -27.16 16.56
C LEU A 432 65.11 -27.94 15.25
N ARG A 433 64.12 -28.84 15.16
CA ARG A 433 63.85 -29.60 13.93
C ARG A 433 63.48 -28.71 12.73
N ASN A 434 63.08 -27.46 12.96
CA ASN A 434 62.64 -26.53 11.91
C ASN A 434 63.82 -25.65 11.43
N ILE A 435 65.07 -25.98 11.77
CA ILE A 435 66.27 -25.23 11.35
C ILE A 435 67.00 -25.94 10.20
N ASN A 436 66.33 -26.84 9.46
CA ASN A 436 66.94 -27.58 8.36
C ASN A 436 66.88 -26.81 7.02
N LYS A 437 67.67 -27.24 6.02
CA LYS A 437 67.76 -26.58 4.72
C LYS A 437 66.40 -26.49 3.98
N GLU A 438 65.59 -27.53 4.08
CA GLU A 438 64.28 -27.59 3.46
C GLU A 438 63.32 -26.53 4.06
N TYR A 439 63.30 -26.41 5.37
CA TYR A 439 62.52 -25.38 6.07
C TYR A 439 62.96 -23.97 5.66
N ASN A 440 64.26 -23.72 5.59
CA ASN A 440 64.82 -22.44 5.18
C ASN A 440 64.42 -22.05 3.78
N LEU A 441 64.52 -22.97 2.80
CA LEU A 441 64.09 -22.73 1.42
C LEU A 441 62.61 -22.42 1.34
N LYS A 442 61.80 -23.20 2.04
CA LYS A 442 60.32 -22.98 2.09
C LYS A 442 59.96 -21.61 2.68
N ARG A 443 60.63 -21.18 3.75
CA ARG A 443 60.42 -19.86 4.37
C ARG A 443 60.86 -18.72 3.48
N THR A 444 61.94 -18.88 2.73
CA THR A 444 62.37 -17.83 1.77
C THR A 444 61.33 -17.67 0.66
N GLN A 445 60.87 -18.79 0.09
CA GLN A 445 59.79 -18.77 -0.94
C GLN A 445 58.50 -18.15 -0.37
N GLU A 446 58.13 -18.51 0.86
CA GLU A 446 56.94 -17.94 1.55
C GLU A 446 57.11 -16.42 1.75
N THR A 447 58.32 -15.94 2.09
CA THR A 447 58.61 -14.51 2.27
C THR A 447 58.43 -13.75 0.96
N GLU A 448 58.99 -14.22 -0.15
CA GLU A 448 58.84 -13.61 -1.47
C GLU A 448 57.40 -13.58 -1.95
N ALA A 449 56.64 -14.70 -1.78
CA ALA A 449 55.26 -14.78 -2.09
C ALA A 449 54.43 -13.74 -1.30
N LEU A 450 54.71 -13.64 0.01
CA LEU A 450 54.05 -12.74 0.92
C LEU A 450 54.32 -11.27 0.59
N GLU A 451 55.57 -10.90 0.23
CA GLU A 451 55.94 -9.55 -0.21
C GLU A 451 55.16 -9.16 -1.48
N ASN A 452 55.01 -10.10 -2.45
CA ASN A 452 54.20 -9.86 -3.66
C ASN A 452 52.73 -9.71 -3.35
N GLU A 453 52.18 -10.49 -2.42
CA GLU A 453 50.79 -10.36 -1.97
C GLU A 453 50.55 -9.02 -1.26
N ILE A 454 51.46 -8.59 -0.38
CA ILE A 454 51.40 -7.29 0.31
C ILE A 454 51.37 -6.15 -0.72
N LYS A 455 52.22 -6.15 -1.73
CA LYS A 455 52.22 -5.14 -2.79
C LYS A 455 50.89 -5.07 -3.49
N LYS A 456 50.30 -6.22 -3.84
CA LYS A 456 48.95 -6.29 -4.47
C LYS A 456 47.88 -5.72 -3.57
N LEU A 457 47.89 -6.04 -2.27
CA LEU A 457 46.91 -5.52 -1.30
C LEU A 457 47.08 -4.00 -1.09
N GLU A 458 48.31 -3.50 -1.03
CA GLU A 458 48.56 -2.05 -0.94
C GLU A 458 48.02 -1.29 -2.17
N GLU A 459 48.19 -1.86 -3.37
CA GLU A 459 47.60 -1.29 -4.58
C GLU A 459 46.06 -1.30 -4.56
N ILE A 460 45.46 -2.35 -3.99
CA ILE A 460 43.98 -2.40 -3.85
C ILE A 460 43.50 -1.33 -2.89
N VAL A 461 44.11 -1.20 -1.71
CA VAL A 461 43.71 -0.19 -0.70
C VAL A 461 43.79 1.23 -1.26
N LYS A 462 44.76 1.53 -2.12
CA LYS A 462 44.96 2.85 -2.73
C LYS A 462 44.01 3.13 -3.90
N SER A 463 43.37 2.12 -4.48
CA SER A 463 42.59 2.24 -5.73
C SER A 463 41.12 1.94 -5.56
N LYS A 464 40.27 2.97 -5.59
CA LYS A 464 38.80 2.79 -5.60
C LYS A 464 38.33 1.91 -6.75
N ALA A 465 38.95 1.99 -7.91
CA ALA A 465 38.59 1.17 -9.07
C ALA A 465 38.85 -0.33 -8.80
N LYS A 466 39.99 -0.68 -8.15
CA LYS A 466 40.28 -2.10 -7.81
C LYS A 466 39.27 -2.62 -6.77
N ILE A 467 38.87 -1.82 -5.79
CA ILE A 467 37.84 -2.18 -4.82
C ILE A 467 36.49 -2.41 -5.51
N ARG A 468 36.06 -1.51 -6.42
CA ARG A 468 34.83 -1.69 -7.21
C ARG A 468 34.85 -2.98 -8.02
N ASN A 469 36.00 -3.32 -8.64
CA ASN A 469 36.14 -4.59 -9.36
C ASN A 469 36.03 -5.81 -8.45
N ILE A 470 36.44 -5.72 -7.19
CA ILE A 470 36.21 -6.79 -6.20
C ILE A 470 34.72 -6.94 -5.93
N ILE A 471 33.99 -5.83 -5.69
CA ILE A 471 32.55 -5.84 -5.46
C ILE A 471 31.80 -6.44 -6.66
N ILE A 472 32.16 -6.05 -7.89
CA ILE A 472 31.56 -6.62 -9.09
C ILE A 472 31.72 -8.13 -9.15
N LYS A 473 32.95 -8.63 -8.92
CA LYS A 473 33.23 -10.07 -8.91
C LYS A 473 32.47 -10.81 -7.80
N GLU A 474 32.32 -10.22 -6.64
CA GLU A 474 31.53 -10.79 -5.53
C GLU A 474 30.05 -10.90 -5.93
N LEU A 475 29.48 -9.86 -6.53
CA LEU A 475 28.10 -9.87 -7.02
C LEU A 475 27.90 -10.91 -8.15
N GLU A 476 28.84 -11.01 -9.10
CA GLU A 476 28.81 -12.05 -10.14
C GLU A 476 28.85 -13.48 -9.55
N GLN A 477 29.65 -13.69 -8.51
CA GLN A 477 29.69 -14.97 -7.80
C GLN A 477 28.38 -15.30 -7.09
N ILE A 478 27.70 -14.28 -6.51
CA ILE A 478 26.41 -14.45 -5.85
C ILE A 478 25.35 -14.85 -6.89
N ILE A 479 25.28 -14.18 -8.03
CA ILE A 479 24.36 -14.53 -9.12
C ILE A 479 24.55 -15.99 -9.55
N LYS A 480 25.80 -16.43 -9.68
CA LYS A 480 26.12 -17.80 -10.08
C LYS A 480 25.81 -18.84 -9.01
N LYS A 481 26.08 -18.51 -7.74
CA LYS A 481 25.94 -19.44 -6.60
C LYS A 481 24.48 -19.59 -6.14
N TYR A 482 23.69 -18.54 -6.25
CA TYR A 482 22.31 -18.46 -5.79
C TYR A 482 21.38 -18.08 -6.95
N PRO A 483 21.19 -18.95 -7.94
CA PRO A 483 20.28 -18.68 -9.04
C PRO A 483 18.85 -18.52 -8.48
N SER A 484 18.19 -17.45 -8.83
CA SER A 484 16.82 -17.16 -8.42
C SER A 484 15.98 -16.80 -9.64
N GLU A 485 14.92 -17.56 -9.88
CA GLU A 485 13.92 -17.24 -10.88
C GLU A 485 12.89 -16.28 -10.29
N ARG A 486 12.38 -15.40 -11.12
CA ARG A 486 11.30 -14.49 -10.75
C ARG A 486 10.00 -15.26 -10.49
N ARG A 487 9.33 -14.97 -9.37
CA ARG A 487 8.05 -15.59 -9.01
C ARG A 487 6.88 -14.77 -9.50
N THR A 488 6.92 -13.45 -9.32
CA THR A 488 5.85 -12.53 -9.73
C THR A 488 5.92 -12.29 -11.23
N ARG A 489 4.83 -12.59 -11.95
CA ARG A 489 4.70 -12.35 -13.38
C ARG A 489 4.36 -10.88 -13.63
N ILE A 490 4.99 -10.29 -14.63
CA ILE A 490 4.71 -8.91 -15.06
C ILE A 490 3.69 -8.97 -16.19
N ILE A 491 2.56 -8.25 -16.04
CA ILE A 491 1.51 -8.11 -17.05
C ILE A 491 1.26 -6.64 -17.36
N THR A 492 0.98 -6.30 -18.62
CA THR A 492 0.60 -4.94 -19.00
C THR A 492 -0.86 -4.66 -18.69
N ALA A 493 -1.21 -3.39 -18.47
CA ALA A 493 -2.58 -2.97 -18.18
C ALA A 493 -3.58 -3.37 -19.30
N ASP A 494 -3.13 -3.43 -20.55
CA ASP A 494 -3.95 -3.84 -21.71
C ASP A 494 -4.38 -5.31 -21.63
N ASN A 495 -3.63 -6.15 -20.93
CA ASN A 495 -3.95 -7.57 -20.73
C ASN A 495 -4.86 -7.81 -19.52
N VAL A 496 -5.31 -6.75 -18.85
CA VAL A 496 -6.18 -6.82 -17.69
C VAL A 496 -7.61 -6.56 -18.13
N GLN A 497 -8.49 -7.57 -18.05
CA GLN A 497 -9.92 -7.34 -18.20
C GLN A 497 -10.38 -6.36 -17.12
N GLN A 498 -10.84 -5.18 -17.55
CA GLN A 498 -11.46 -4.21 -16.68
C GLN A 498 -12.88 -4.65 -16.39
N PHE A 499 -13.23 -4.69 -15.13
CA PHE A 499 -14.61 -4.89 -14.70
C PHE A 499 -15.31 -3.54 -14.73
N ASP A 500 -16.20 -3.35 -15.69
CA ASP A 500 -17.10 -2.23 -15.67
C ASP A 500 -18.38 -2.66 -14.92
N GLU A 501 -18.67 -1.99 -13.81
CA GLU A 501 -19.88 -2.30 -13.02
C GLU A 501 -21.14 -2.16 -13.85
N GLU A 502 -21.15 -1.23 -14.78
CA GLU A 502 -22.30 -0.97 -15.64
C GLU A 502 -22.59 -2.11 -16.62
N ASP A 503 -21.58 -2.85 -17.07
CA ASP A 503 -21.73 -3.99 -17.98
C ASP A 503 -22.44 -5.20 -17.33
N HIS A 504 -22.44 -5.26 -15.98
CA HIS A 504 -22.96 -6.41 -15.22
C HIS A 504 -24.27 -6.13 -14.50
N ILE A 505 -24.77 -4.90 -14.57
CA ILE A 505 -26.08 -4.56 -14.05
C ILE A 505 -27.12 -5.05 -15.08
N GLU A 506 -28.04 -5.88 -14.62
CA GLU A 506 -29.16 -6.30 -15.46
C GLU A 506 -29.99 -5.07 -15.84
N ASP A 507 -30.22 -4.88 -17.15
CA ASP A 507 -31.11 -3.83 -17.64
C ASP A 507 -32.49 -4.41 -17.92
N TYR A 508 -33.48 -3.91 -17.22
CA TYR A 508 -34.85 -4.31 -17.32
C TYR A 508 -35.79 -3.10 -17.17
N PRO A 509 -36.98 -3.12 -17.76
CA PRO A 509 -37.92 -2.02 -17.68
C PRO A 509 -38.45 -1.84 -16.25
N VAL A 510 -38.58 -0.59 -15.83
CA VAL A 510 -39.07 -0.19 -14.52
C VAL A 510 -40.02 1.00 -14.62
N LEU A 511 -41.02 1.05 -13.74
CA LEU A 511 -41.92 2.17 -13.52
C LEU A 511 -41.47 2.93 -12.29
N LEU A 512 -41.39 4.26 -12.41
CA LEU A 512 -40.87 5.15 -11.37
C LEU A 512 -41.98 6.04 -10.85
N PHE A 513 -42.04 6.22 -9.52
CA PHE A 513 -43.03 7.06 -8.85
C PHE A 513 -42.34 7.88 -7.78
N LEU A 514 -42.60 9.18 -7.73
CA LEU A 514 -42.08 10.09 -6.73
C LEU A 514 -43.26 10.78 -6.01
N THR A 515 -43.25 10.74 -4.67
CA THR A 515 -44.28 11.36 -3.85
C THR A 515 -43.84 12.72 -3.32
N ARG A 516 -44.78 13.58 -2.90
CA ARG A 516 -44.50 14.93 -2.35
C ARG A 516 -43.70 14.90 -1.06
N GLU A 517 -43.88 13.87 -0.25
CA GLU A 517 -43.13 13.66 0.97
C GLU A 517 -41.73 13.06 0.73
N GLY A 518 -41.32 12.89 -0.54
CA GLY A 518 -39.99 12.45 -0.94
C GLY A 518 -39.74 10.95 -0.92
N TYR A 519 -40.76 10.15 -1.06
CA TYR A 519 -40.64 8.70 -1.26
C TYR A 519 -40.53 8.38 -2.73
N PHE A 520 -39.53 7.57 -3.08
CA PHE A 520 -39.29 7.12 -4.44
C PHE A 520 -39.52 5.60 -4.54
N LYS A 521 -40.23 5.18 -5.56
CA LYS A 521 -40.51 3.77 -5.84
C LYS A 521 -40.06 3.40 -7.24
N LYS A 522 -39.26 2.36 -7.33
CA LYS A 522 -38.89 1.70 -8.57
C LYS A 522 -39.64 0.35 -8.62
N ILE A 523 -40.57 0.19 -9.53
CA ILE A 523 -41.49 -0.96 -9.56
C ILE A 523 -41.35 -1.68 -10.91
N MET A 524 -41.15 -3.01 -10.89
CA MET A 524 -41.16 -3.79 -12.11
C MET A 524 -42.59 -3.84 -12.72
N PRO A 525 -42.73 -3.75 -14.05
CA PRO A 525 -44.08 -3.77 -14.72
C PRO A 525 -44.94 -4.97 -14.34
N GLN A 526 -44.34 -6.13 -14.08
CA GLN A 526 -45.07 -7.31 -13.61
C GLN A 526 -45.67 -7.11 -12.22
N SER A 527 -44.87 -6.52 -11.29
CA SER A 527 -45.35 -6.22 -9.93
C SER A 527 -46.45 -5.16 -9.94
N TRP A 528 -46.35 -4.16 -10.84
CA TRP A 528 -47.35 -3.11 -11.02
C TRP A 528 -48.71 -3.66 -11.54
N ARG A 529 -48.68 -4.59 -12.47
CA ARG A 529 -49.91 -5.25 -13.00
C ARG A 529 -50.66 -6.06 -11.94
N MET A 530 -49.95 -6.54 -10.89
CA MET A 530 -50.55 -7.34 -9.82
C MET A 530 -51.29 -6.49 -8.78
N SER A 531 -50.80 -5.28 -8.50
CA SER A 531 -51.37 -4.35 -7.53
C SER A 531 -50.95 -2.93 -7.90
N GLN A 532 -51.95 -2.07 -8.18
CA GLN A 532 -51.75 -0.67 -8.53
C GLN A 532 -52.01 0.29 -7.34
N ASP A 533 -52.42 -0.27 -6.19
CA ASP A 533 -52.73 0.54 -5.01
C ASP A 533 -51.43 0.97 -4.32
N HIS A 534 -51.10 2.25 -4.42
CA HIS A 534 -49.99 2.81 -3.74
C HIS A 534 -50.22 2.94 -2.24
N LYS A 535 -49.34 2.36 -1.42
CA LYS A 535 -49.23 2.71 -0.01
C LYS A 535 -48.50 4.04 0.09
N LEU A 536 -49.20 5.08 0.57
CA LEU A 536 -48.69 6.42 0.79
C LEU A 536 -48.80 6.75 2.28
N LYS A 537 -48.08 7.80 2.73
CA LYS A 537 -48.34 8.40 4.04
C LYS A 537 -49.68 9.16 4.00
N GLU A 538 -50.23 9.44 5.16
CA GLU A 538 -51.45 10.22 5.29
C GLU A 538 -51.23 11.63 4.74
N GLY A 539 -52.00 12.03 3.73
CA GLY A 539 -51.89 13.30 3.05
C GLY A 539 -50.81 13.41 1.95
N ASP A 540 -50.07 12.31 1.68
CA ASP A 540 -49.07 12.30 0.61
C ASP A 540 -49.69 11.89 -0.73
N GLU A 541 -49.13 12.34 -1.85
CA GLU A 541 -49.59 12.03 -3.21
C GLU A 541 -48.40 11.80 -4.14
N VAL A 542 -48.59 10.96 -5.15
CA VAL A 542 -47.66 10.78 -6.27
C VAL A 542 -47.79 11.97 -7.19
N PHE A 543 -46.73 12.74 -7.39
CA PHE A 543 -46.78 13.91 -8.26
C PHE A 543 -45.91 13.79 -9.52
N TRP A 544 -45.03 12.80 -9.57
CA TRP A 544 -44.21 12.53 -10.75
C TRP A 544 -44.10 11.03 -11.02
N THR A 545 -44.19 10.65 -12.29
CA THR A 545 -44.06 9.27 -12.76
C THR A 545 -43.30 9.22 -14.06
N ALA A 546 -42.55 8.12 -14.29
CA ALA A 546 -41.85 7.88 -15.55
C ALA A 546 -41.65 6.40 -15.79
N GLU A 547 -41.42 6.04 -17.05
CA GLU A 547 -40.94 4.71 -17.47
C GLU A 547 -39.46 4.81 -17.80
N ALA A 548 -38.69 3.81 -17.41
CA ALA A 548 -37.25 3.79 -17.58
C ALA A 548 -36.72 2.35 -17.65
N THR A 549 -35.41 2.19 -17.82
CA THR A 549 -34.72 0.93 -17.58
C THR A 549 -33.78 1.05 -16.39
N ASN A 550 -33.48 -0.08 -15.75
CA ASN A 550 -32.70 -0.11 -14.50
C ASN A 550 -31.32 0.57 -14.59
N LYS A 551 -30.73 0.65 -15.78
CA LYS A 551 -29.45 1.32 -16.02
C LYS A 551 -29.56 2.84 -16.19
N ASN A 552 -30.78 3.40 -16.37
CA ASN A 552 -30.90 4.83 -16.61
C ASN A 552 -30.42 5.65 -15.41
N GLU A 553 -29.90 6.81 -15.70
CA GLU A 553 -29.60 7.85 -14.73
C GLU A 553 -30.85 8.70 -14.44
N ILE A 554 -30.98 9.17 -13.20
CA ILE A 554 -32.05 10.07 -12.76
C ILE A 554 -31.47 11.25 -12.02
N ILE A 555 -32.08 12.43 -12.20
CA ILE A 555 -31.70 13.67 -11.49
C ILE A 555 -32.91 14.14 -10.71
N PHE A 556 -32.76 14.30 -9.37
CA PHE A 556 -33.76 14.86 -8.48
C PHE A 556 -33.42 16.32 -8.19
N PHE A 557 -34.35 17.24 -8.45
CA PHE A 557 -34.26 18.66 -8.11
C PHE A 557 -34.96 18.91 -6.79
N THR A 558 -34.36 19.77 -5.94
CA THR A 558 -34.85 20.03 -4.59
C THR A 558 -35.30 21.48 -4.40
N ASN A 559 -36.11 21.72 -3.36
CA ASN A 559 -36.56 23.04 -2.95
C ASN A 559 -35.41 23.99 -2.54
N MET A 560 -34.21 23.45 -2.24
CA MET A 560 -33.02 24.21 -1.88
C MET A 560 -32.09 24.48 -3.07
N GLN A 561 -32.60 24.41 -4.30
CA GLN A 561 -31.87 24.72 -5.53
C GLN A 561 -30.68 23.78 -5.77
N GLN A 562 -30.77 22.55 -5.32
CA GLN A 562 -29.80 21.52 -5.55
C GLN A 562 -30.35 20.45 -6.48
N ALA A 563 -29.46 19.69 -7.09
CA ALA A 563 -29.84 18.48 -7.82
C ALA A 563 -28.95 17.31 -7.37
N TYR A 564 -29.58 16.15 -7.28
CA TYR A 564 -28.92 14.91 -6.92
C TYR A 564 -29.01 13.93 -8.10
N LYS A 565 -27.84 13.44 -8.54
CA LYS A 565 -27.71 12.44 -9.60
C LYS A 565 -27.59 11.06 -8.96
N ALA A 566 -28.31 10.10 -9.51
CA ALA A 566 -28.25 8.71 -9.11
C ALA A 566 -28.55 7.80 -10.30
N HIS A 567 -28.09 6.56 -10.24
CA HIS A 567 -28.54 5.54 -11.18
C HIS A 567 -29.73 4.79 -10.59
N LEU A 568 -30.66 4.32 -11.46
CA LEU A 568 -31.84 3.59 -10.99
C LEU A 568 -31.46 2.27 -10.30
N TYR A 569 -30.34 1.67 -10.62
CA TYR A 569 -29.83 0.49 -9.92
C TYR A 569 -29.36 0.76 -8.48
N ASP A 570 -29.17 2.03 -8.07
CA ASP A 570 -28.86 2.41 -6.68
C ASP A 570 -30.08 2.25 -5.76
N PHE A 571 -31.30 2.14 -6.34
CA PHE A 571 -32.56 1.97 -5.63
C PHE A 571 -33.04 0.52 -5.70
N GLU A 572 -33.62 0.04 -4.61
CA GLU A 572 -34.18 -1.31 -4.55
C GLU A 572 -35.50 -1.41 -5.33
N ASP A 573 -35.73 -2.57 -5.95
CA ASP A 573 -37.05 -2.85 -6.56
C ASP A 573 -38.10 -2.94 -5.48
N SER A 574 -39.15 -2.17 -5.60
CA SER A 574 -40.23 -2.06 -4.65
C SER A 574 -41.57 -2.57 -5.21
N LYS A 575 -42.58 -2.66 -4.34
CA LYS A 575 -43.98 -2.94 -4.71
C LYS A 575 -44.83 -1.70 -4.46
N ALA A 576 -45.97 -1.56 -5.12
CA ALA A 576 -46.92 -0.47 -4.85
C ALA A 576 -47.31 -0.41 -3.36
N SER A 577 -47.46 -1.60 -2.72
CA SER A 577 -47.88 -1.75 -1.31
C SER A 577 -46.87 -1.37 -0.24
N VAL A 578 -45.65 -0.89 -0.60
CA VAL A 578 -44.64 -0.38 0.33
C VAL A 578 -44.40 1.12 0.11
N LEU A 579 -43.80 1.81 1.08
CA LEU A 579 -43.56 3.25 0.96
C LEU A 579 -42.46 3.59 -0.08
N GLY A 580 -41.50 2.70 -0.30
CA GLY A 580 -40.33 2.94 -1.17
C GLY A 580 -39.16 3.56 -0.42
N ASP A 581 -38.15 4.00 -1.16
CA ASP A 581 -36.94 4.65 -0.61
C ASP A 581 -37.23 6.11 -0.25
N TYR A 582 -36.89 6.50 0.97
CA TYR A 582 -36.96 7.91 1.38
C TYR A 582 -35.72 8.66 0.89
N LEU A 583 -35.89 9.54 -0.10
CA LEU A 583 -34.79 10.19 -0.82
C LEU A 583 -33.87 11.02 0.07
N ALA A 584 -34.42 11.71 1.09
CA ALA A 584 -33.59 12.53 1.99
C ALA A 584 -32.53 11.71 2.72
N SER A 585 -32.90 10.49 3.16
CA SER A 585 -31.91 9.56 3.77
C SER A 585 -31.03 8.87 2.74
N LYS A 586 -31.59 8.46 1.59
CA LYS A 586 -30.86 7.69 0.57
C LYS A 586 -29.81 8.51 -0.14
N LEU A 587 -30.07 9.80 -0.35
CA LEU A 587 -29.19 10.74 -1.07
C LEU A 587 -28.48 11.73 -0.14
N GLU A 588 -28.59 11.55 1.18
CA GLU A 588 -27.95 12.40 2.21
C GLU A 588 -28.27 13.89 2.00
N MET A 589 -29.57 14.21 1.80
CA MET A 589 -30.04 15.58 1.63
C MET A 589 -29.93 16.38 2.92
N ASP A 590 -29.84 17.71 2.79
CA ASP A 590 -29.79 18.61 3.94
C ASP A 590 -31.12 18.63 4.73
N GLU A 591 -31.11 19.07 5.98
CA GLU A 591 -32.32 19.17 6.81
C GLU A 591 -33.34 20.12 6.18
N GLY A 592 -34.57 19.67 6.01
CA GLY A 592 -35.64 20.44 5.34
C GLY A 592 -35.58 20.48 3.81
N GLU A 593 -34.64 19.75 3.20
CA GLU A 593 -34.56 19.60 1.76
C GLU A 593 -35.54 18.53 1.28
N THR A 594 -36.33 18.86 0.26
CA THR A 594 -37.32 17.95 -0.34
C THR A 594 -37.24 17.95 -1.86
N PRO A 595 -37.46 16.82 -2.53
CA PRO A 595 -37.50 16.77 -3.99
C PRO A 595 -38.73 17.49 -4.51
N VAL A 596 -38.54 18.32 -5.52
CA VAL A 596 -39.63 19.07 -6.20
C VAL A 596 -39.83 18.61 -7.63
N TYR A 597 -38.88 17.92 -8.23
CA TYR A 597 -38.96 17.37 -9.57
C TYR A 597 -37.93 16.29 -9.80
N ALA A 598 -38.18 15.40 -10.72
CA ALA A 598 -37.21 14.41 -11.19
C ALA A 598 -37.15 14.39 -12.71
N VAL A 599 -36.00 14.06 -13.28
CA VAL A 599 -35.81 13.98 -14.72
C VAL A 599 -34.89 12.78 -15.06
N LEU A 600 -35.22 12.11 -16.16
CA LEU A 600 -34.31 11.15 -16.80
C LEU A 600 -33.54 11.89 -17.88
N PRO A 601 -32.22 12.17 -17.67
CA PRO A 601 -31.47 13.04 -18.57
C PRO A 601 -31.16 12.40 -19.93
N GLY A 602 -31.25 11.08 -20.04
CA GLY A 602 -30.91 10.35 -21.24
C GLY A 602 -29.48 10.60 -21.70
N ASP A 603 -29.35 11.12 -22.92
CA ASP A 603 -28.04 11.52 -23.50
C ASP A 603 -27.67 12.99 -23.19
N TYR A 604 -28.31 13.62 -22.22
CA TYR A 604 -28.15 15.01 -21.82
C TYR A 604 -28.40 16.04 -22.92
N LYS A 605 -29.05 15.65 -24.02
CA LYS A 605 -29.44 16.59 -25.08
C LYS A 605 -30.75 17.28 -24.78
N GLY A 606 -30.96 18.44 -25.41
CA GLY A 606 -32.21 19.20 -25.27
C GLY A 606 -32.13 20.23 -24.12
N SER A 607 -33.32 20.72 -23.76
CA SER A 607 -33.43 21.78 -22.74
C SER A 607 -34.57 21.52 -21.77
N MET A 608 -34.46 22.17 -20.59
CA MET A 608 -35.46 22.15 -19.53
C MET A 608 -35.88 23.59 -19.22
N VAL A 609 -37.19 23.81 -19.02
CA VAL A 609 -37.72 25.08 -18.54
C VAL A 609 -38.17 24.96 -17.10
N VAL A 610 -37.78 25.95 -16.28
CA VAL A 610 -38.21 26.11 -14.88
C VAL A 610 -38.98 27.40 -14.74
N VAL A 611 -40.16 27.35 -14.12
CA VAL A 611 -41.03 28.47 -13.83
C VAL A 611 -41.00 28.78 -12.35
N PHE A 612 -40.84 30.06 -11.99
CA PHE A 612 -40.73 30.54 -10.60
C PHE A 612 -41.97 31.26 -10.12
N LYS A 613 -42.18 31.25 -8.82
CA LYS A 613 -43.34 31.88 -8.14
C LYS A 613 -43.46 33.40 -8.38
N ASN A 614 -42.33 34.08 -8.70
CA ASN A 614 -42.27 35.49 -9.00
C ASN A 614 -42.56 35.88 -10.46
N GLY A 615 -43.03 34.93 -11.29
CA GLY A 615 -43.35 35.14 -12.69
C GLY A 615 -42.16 35.12 -13.65
N LYS A 616 -40.99 34.71 -13.19
CA LYS A 616 -39.84 34.44 -14.03
C LYS A 616 -39.84 33.02 -14.55
N ALA A 617 -39.14 32.79 -15.66
CA ALA A 617 -38.82 31.48 -16.17
C ALA A 617 -37.39 31.45 -16.69
N ALA A 618 -36.74 30.29 -16.60
CA ALA A 618 -35.40 30.05 -17.12
C ALA A 618 -35.39 28.76 -17.99
N ARG A 619 -34.62 28.80 -19.07
CA ARG A 619 -34.38 27.65 -19.95
C ARG A 619 -32.92 27.23 -19.90
N PHE A 620 -32.64 25.98 -19.53
CA PHE A 620 -31.27 25.46 -19.39
C PHE A 620 -31.02 24.35 -20.42
N SER A 621 -29.77 24.26 -20.92
CA SER A 621 -29.30 23.05 -21.61
C SER A 621 -29.11 21.92 -20.62
N MET A 622 -29.58 20.75 -20.95
CA MET A 622 -29.38 19.53 -20.14
C MET A 622 -27.90 19.16 -20.02
N GLU A 623 -27.06 19.47 -21.00
CA GLU A 623 -25.60 19.30 -20.96
C GLU A 623 -24.95 19.97 -19.73
N SER A 624 -25.60 21.04 -19.18
CA SER A 624 -25.09 21.72 -17.98
C SER A 624 -25.14 20.84 -16.72
N PHE A 625 -25.86 19.75 -16.73
CA PHE A 625 -25.95 18.76 -15.65
C PHE A 625 -25.06 17.53 -15.88
N GLU A 626 -24.45 17.39 -17.07
CA GLU A 626 -23.44 16.38 -17.34
C GLU A 626 -22.16 16.68 -16.54
N THR A 627 -21.59 15.67 -15.88
CA THR A 627 -20.38 15.81 -15.08
C THR A 627 -19.35 14.77 -15.48
N LYS A 628 -18.09 15.20 -15.67
CA LYS A 628 -16.95 14.31 -15.98
C LYS A 628 -16.58 13.35 -14.84
N THR A 629 -17.09 13.58 -13.65
CA THR A 629 -16.84 12.76 -12.46
C THR A 629 -18.19 12.41 -11.83
N ASN A 630 -18.28 11.27 -11.15
CA ASN A 630 -19.48 10.79 -10.43
C ASN A 630 -19.85 11.71 -9.26
N ARG A 631 -20.17 12.97 -9.52
CA ARG A 631 -20.69 13.91 -8.52
C ARG A 631 -22.17 13.64 -8.28
N ARG A 632 -22.49 13.05 -7.15
CA ARG A 632 -23.87 12.80 -6.74
C ARG A 632 -24.65 14.08 -6.46
N ARG A 633 -24.05 15.11 -5.86
CA ARG A 633 -24.69 16.39 -5.48
C ARG A 633 -24.21 17.55 -6.34
N LEU A 634 -25.13 18.29 -6.94
CA LEU A 634 -24.88 19.48 -7.74
C LEU A 634 -25.53 20.69 -7.05
N THR A 635 -24.70 21.56 -6.48
CA THR A 635 -25.15 22.83 -5.87
C THR A 635 -25.47 23.85 -6.95
N GLY A 636 -26.48 24.71 -6.72
CA GLY A 636 -26.89 25.73 -7.68
C GLY A 636 -27.42 25.14 -8.98
N ALA A 637 -28.32 24.15 -8.88
CA ALA A 637 -28.95 23.48 -10.01
C ALA A 637 -29.91 24.36 -10.80
N TYR A 638 -30.47 25.36 -10.15
CA TYR A 638 -31.21 26.49 -10.71
C TYR A 638 -31.06 27.67 -9.74
N SER A 639 -31.36 28.88 -10.17
CA SER A 639 -31.13 30.05 -9.31
C SER A 639 -32.24 31.10 -9.51
N ASP A 640 -33.07 31.27 -8.49
CA ASP A 640 -33.91 32.47 -8.31
C ASP A 640 -34.18 32.68 -6.81
N LYS A 641 -34.58 33.89 -6.43
CA LYS A 641 -34.98 34.22 -5.04
C LYS A 641 -36.36 33.65 -4.69
N ALA A 642 -37.16 33.30 -5.69
CA ALA A 642 -38.49 32.71 -5.54
C ALA A 642 -38.45 31.20 -5.73
N PRO A 643 -39.30 30.41 -5.03
CA PRO A 643 -39.43 28.98 -5.23
C PRO A 643 -39.83 28.64 -6.68
N ALA A 644 -39.33 27.48 -7.16
CA ALA A 644 -39.82 26.92 -8.41
C ALA A 644 -41.27 26.45 -8.25
N VAL A 645 -42.06 26.64 -9.30
CA VAL A 645 -43.48 26.21 -9.36
C VAL A 645 -43.63 24.96 -10.25
N ALA A 646 -42.92 24.91 -11.37
CA ALA A 646 -42.95 23.81 -12.31
C ALA A 646 -41.68 23.65 -13.10
N PHE A 647 -41.41 22.45 -13.53
CA PHE A 647 -40.31 22.07 -14.40
C PHE A 647 -40.88 21.36 -15.63
N PHE A 648 -40.27 21.58 -16.79
CA PHE A 648 -40.69 20.98 -18.05
C PHE A 648 -39.48 20.40 -18.77
N HIS A 649 -39.46 19.09 -18.92
CA HIS A 649 -38.46 18.34 -19.69
C HIS A 649 -39.08 17.07 -20.27
N PRO A 650 -38.77 16.65 -21.51
CA PRO A 650 -38.11 17.46 -22.54
C PRO A 650 -38.98 18.63 -23.00
N ILE A 651 -38.37 19.69 -23.50
CA ILE A 651 -39.08 20.83 -24.05
C ILE A 651 -38.45 21.27 -25.36
N GLU A 652 -39.28 21.35 -26.40
CA GLU A 652 -38.89 21.80 -27.74
C GLU A 652 -39.10 23.32 -27.88
N GLU A 653 -38.52 23.95 -28.90
CA GLU A 653 -38.65 25.40 -29.14
C GLU A 653 -40.07 25.86 -29.33
N GLU A 654 -40.91 25.07 -30.04
CA GLU A 654 -42.30 25.38 -30.31
C GLU A 654 -43.27 24.99 -29.17
N SER A 655 -42.76 24.31 -28.11
CA SER A 655 -43.55 23.93 -26.95
C SER A 655 -44.10 25.17 -26.26
N GLU A 656 -45.38 25.16 -25.88
CA GLU A 656 -46.03 26.25 -25.18
C GLU A 656 -46.26 25.92 -23.71
N VAL A 657 -45.94 26.89 -22.84
CA VAL A 657 -46.12 26.80 -21.37
C VAL A 657 -47.10 27.88 -20.95
N THR A 658 -48.13 27.49 -20.20
CA THR A 658 -49.12 28.37 -19.62
C THR A 658 -48.90 28.55 -18.12
N MET A 659 -48.78 29.82 -17.68
CA MET A 659 -48.64 30.23 -16.28
C MET A 659 -49.93 30.84 -15.77
N PHE A 660 -50.37 30.49 -14.57
CA PHE A 660 -51.55 31.05 -13.88
C PHE A 660 -51.11 31.83 -12.64
N SER A 661 -51.77 32.96 -12.42
CA SER A 661 -51.43 33.84 -11.27
C SER A 661 -52.58 34.00 -10.30
N THR A 662 -52.29 34.37 -9.05
CA THR A 662 -53.29 34.72 -8.04
C THR A 662 -54.12 35.96 -8.41
N ALA A 663 -53.79 36.66 -9.51
CA ALA A 663 -54.56 37.78 -10.06
C ALA A 663 -55.62 37.32 -11.07
N ASN A 664 -55.94 36.01 -11.12
CA ASN A 664 -56.84 35.40 -12.11
C ASN A 664 -56.40 35.72 -13.54
N ARG A 665 -55.11 35.67 -13.83
CA ARG A 665 -54.56 35.86 -15.18
C ARG A 665 -53.80 34.63 -15.61
N ALA A 666 -53.87 34.33 -16.90
CA ALA A 666 -53.06 33.35 -17.55
C ALA A 666 -52.17 33.97 -18.63
N LEU A 667 -51.01 33.41 -18.83
CA LEU A 667 -50.06 33.73 -19.87
C LEU A 667 -49.49 32.47 -20.50
N THR A 668 -49.65 32.35 -21.80
CA THR A 668 -49.01 31.28 -22.59
C THR A 668 -47.87 31.87 -23.40
N PHE A 669 -46.68 31.26 -23.24
CA PHE A 669 -45.49 31.64 -23.99
C PHE A 669 -44.83 30.41 -24.62
N ARG A 670 -44.12 30.58 -25.74
CA ARG A 670 -43.33 29.53 -26.38
C ARG A 670 -41.95 29.42 -25.70
N ALA A 671 -41.43 28.21 -25.60
CA ALA A 671 -40.12 27.97 -25.05
C ALA A 671 -39.00 28.68 -25.85
N SER A 672 -39.17 28.93 -27.15
CA SER A 672 -38.24 29.70 -27.98
C SER A 672 -38.11 31.18 -27.58
N MET A 673 -39.04 31.71 -26.80
CA MET A 673 -38.92 33.08 -26.23
C MET A 673 -37.91 33.17 -25.07
N LEU A 674 -37.44 32.04 -24.57
CA LEU A 674 -36.38 31.94 -23.53
C LEU A 674 -35.08 31.47 -24.15
N ASP A 675 -34.02 32.27 -24.03
CA ASP A 675 -32.67 31.87 -24.44
C ASP A 675 -32.22 30.61 -23.64
N VAL A 676 -31.66 29.64 -24.34
CA VAL A 676 -31.07 28.46 -23.70
C VAL A 676 -29.76 28.88 -23.02
N LYS A 677 -29.69 28.68 -21.71
CA LYS A 677 -28.50 28.96 -20.92
C LYS A 677 -27.65 27.70 -20.75
N THR A 678 -26.36 27.85 -20.97
CA THR A 678 -25.37 26.77 -20.80
C THR A 678 -24.88 26.60 -19.37
N THR A 679 -25.31 27.49 -18.44
CA THR A 679 -24.93 27.46 -17.02
C THR A 679 -26.15 27.30 -16.13
N ARG A 680 -26.05 26.43 -15.12
CA ARG A 680 -27.12 26.10 -14.18
C ARG A 680 -27.52 27.27 -13.26
N SER A 681 -26.58 28.09 -12.83
CA SER A 681 -26.78 29.18 -11.87
C SER A 681 -27.39 30.45 -12.47
N THR A 682 -28.04 30.32 -13.62
CA THR A 682 -28.65 31.46 -14.31
C THR A 682 -29.99 31.87 -13.64
N GLN A 683 -30.16 33.13 -13.34
CA GLN A 683 -31.47 33.71 -12.91
C GLN A 683 -32.44 33.70 -14.09
N GLY A 684 -33.71 33.35 -13.80
CA GLY A 684 -34.78 33.42 -14.80
C GLY A 684 -35.02 34.84 -15.31
N VAL A 685 -35.54 34.97 -16.53
CA VAL A 685 -36.04 36.21 -17.09
C VAL A 685 -37.52 36.43 -16.71
N GLN A 686 -37.93 37.71 -16.57
CA GLN A 686 -39.32 38.02 -16.29
C GLN A 686 -40.19 37.62 -17.48
N THR A 687 -41.08 36.68 -17.26
CA THR A 687 -41.98 36.17 -18.28
C THR A 687 -43.38 36.75 -18.09
N MET A 688 -43.96 36.61 -16.88
CA MET A 688 -45.23 37.23 -16.51
C MET A 688 -45.02 38.36 -15.52
N VAL A 689 -45.45 39.57 -15.85
CA VAL A 689 -45.40 40.74 -14.94
C VAL A 689 -46.51 40.63 -13.91
N LEU A 690 -46.11 40.50 -12.64
CA LEU A 690 -47.01 40.43 -11.50
C LEU A 690 -47.05 41.80 -10.81
N ARG A 691 -48.24 42.35 -10.57
CA ARG A 691 -48.41 43.61 -9.84
C ARG A 691 -48.78 43.36 -8.38
N GLY A 692 -48.25 44.14 -7.46
CA GLY A 692 -48.53 43.98 -6.03
C GLY A 692 -47.95 42.69 -5.46
N LYS A 693 -48.71 41.97 -4.59
CA LYS A 693 -48.30 40.72 -3.93
C LYS A 693 -48.74 39.45 -4.68
N HIS A 694 -49.11 39.58 -5.93
CA HIS A 694 -49.53 38.41 -6.71
C HIS A 694 -48.36 37.49 -7.04
N THR A 695 -48.65 36.19 -7.14
CA THR A 695 -47.68 35.14 -7.41
C THR A 695 -48.21 34.16 -8.48
N ILE A 696 -47.31 33.41 -9.09
CA ILE A 696 -47.72 32.28 -9.92
C ILE A 696 -48.21 31.13 -8.99
N THR A 697 -49.36 30.59 -9.30
CA THR A 697 -50.01 29.51 -8.57
C THR A 697 -49.73 28.14 -9.21
N ARG A 698 -49.76 28.10 -10.55
CA ARG A 698 -49.63 26.89 -11.36
C ARG A 698 -48.93 27.26 -12.67
N ALA A 699 -48.17 26.34 -13.21
CA ALA A 699 -47.75 26.34 -14.60
C ALA A 699 -47.85 24.92 -15.16
N CYS A 700 -48.25 24.81 -16.41
CA CYS A 700 -48.43 23.52 -17.09
C CYS A 700 -48.13 23.65 -18.60
N ARG A 701 -48.00 22.57 -19.30
CA ARG A 701 -48.01 22.60 -20.76
C ARG A 701 -49.37 23.15 -21.22
N THR A 702 -49.41 23.87 -22.32
CA THR A 702 -50.66 24.52 -22.77
C THR A 702 -51.77 23.51 -23.13
N GLU A 703 -51.39 22.32 -23.58
CA GLU A 703 -52.27 21.19 -23.81
C GLU A 703 -52.99 20.71 -22.53
N ASP A 704 -52.32 20.84 -21.36
CA ASP A 704 -52.83 20.43 -20.04
C ASP A 704 -53.50 21.60 -19.29
N ALA A 705 -53.60 22.78 -19.91
CA ALA A 705 -54.08 23.97 -19.26
C ALA A 705 -55.58 23.98 -19.04
N ALA A 706 -56.34 23.15 -19.80
CA ALA A 706 -57.81 23.05 -19.78
C ALA A 706 -58.50 24.43 -19.93
N LEU A 707 -57.98 25.26 -20.83
CA LEU A 707 -58.52 26.60 -21.13
C LEU A 707 -59.50 26.52 -22.28
N SER A 708 -60.57 27.35 -22.24
CA SER A 708 -61.61 27.41 -23.27
C SER A 708 -61.09 27.91 -24.62
N ASP A 709 -60.16 28.87 -24.61
CA ASP A 709 -59.47 29.40 -25.79
C ASP A 709 -58.00 29.68 -25.49
N ASN A 710 -57.11 28.76 -25.85
CA ASN A 710 -55.67 28.90 -25.67
C ASN A 710 -55.08 30.10 -26.46
N ALA A 711 -55.67 30.51 -27.58
CA ALA A 711 -55.16 31.59 -28.41
C ALA A 711 -55.25 32.94 -27.69
N ARG A 712 -56.24 33.13 -26.84
CA ARG A 712 -56.46 34.35 -26.06
C ARG A 712 -55.33 34.64 -25.08
N TYR A 713 -54.70 33.61 -24.53
CA TYR A 713 -53.68 33.70 -23.48
C TYR A 713 -52.24 33.70 -24.03
N ARG A 714 -52.08 33.52 -25.35
CA ARG A 714 -50.75 33.58 -26.00
C ARG A 714 -50.22 34.99 -26.02
N CYS A 715 -48.97 35.16 -25.56
CA CYS A 715 -48.27 36.43 -25.66
C CYS A 715 -47.44 36.51 -26.96
N ARG A 716 -47.25 37.74 -27.48
CA ARG A 716 -46.40 37.99 -28.66
C ARG A 716 -44.94 38.17 -28.27
N SER A 717 -44.70 38.58 -27.04
CA SER A 717 -43.35 38.81 -26.46
C SER A 717 -43.40 38.74 -24.95
N ILE A 718 -42.26 38.45 -24.33
CA ILE A 718 -42.07 38.48 -22.90
C ILE A 718 -41.11 39.67 -22.55
N PRO A 719 -41.33 40.36 -21.39
CA PRO A 719 -42.37 40.13 -20.38
C PRO A 719 -43.77 40.64 -20.78
N SER A 720 -44.84 39.94 -20.34
CA SER A 720 -46.22 40.32 -20.55
C SER A 720 -47.02 40.17 -19.24
N ILE A 721 -48.15 40.95 -19.13
CA ILE A 721 -49.02 40.91 -17.93
C ILE A 721 -49.95 39.66 -17.97
N GLY A 722 -50.12 39.04 -19.11
CA GLY A 722 -51.11 38.00 -19.33
C GLY A 722 -52.56 38.52 -19.42
N ALA A 723 -53.46 37.68 -19.91
CA ALA A 723 -54.88 37.98 -20.02
C ALA A 723 -55.65 37.56 -18.76
N LEU A 724 -56.75 38.27 -18.44
CA LEU A 724 -57.66 37.82 -17.39
C LEU A 724 -58.37 36.55 -17.83
N LEU A 725 -58.51 35.61 -16.90
CA LEU A 725 -59.29 34.37 -17.12
C LEU A 725 -60.74 34.77 -17.41
N THR A 726 -61.33 34.03 -18.34
CA THR A 726 -62.80 34.12 -18.62
C THR A 726 -63.58 33.49 -17.47
N ASP A 727 -64.88 33.77 -17.39
CA ASP A 727 -65.73 33.14 -16.40
C ASP A 727 -65.76 31.60 -16.51
N GLU A 728 -65.49 31.04 -17.71
CA GLU A 728 -65.41 29.61 -17.97
C GLU A 728 -64.08 28.98 -17.49
N ASP A 729 -63.02 29.78 -17.48
CA ASP A 729 -61.64 29.32 -17.13
C ASP A 729 -61.32 29.58 -15.66
N LEU A 730 -62.20 30.16 -14.87
CA LEU A 730 -62.00 30.37 -13.44
C LEU A 730 -62.05 29.07 -12.62
N PRO A 731 -61.17 28.84 -11.66
CA PRO A 731 -61.07 27.59 -10.90
C PRO A 731 -62.33 27.12 -10.21
N ASP A 732 -63.19 28.05 -9.72
CA ASP A 732 -64.43 27.75 -9.00
C ASP A 732 -65.54 27.13 -9.86
N LYS A 733 -65.48 27.26 -11.19
CA LYS A 733 -66.42 26.66 -12.10
C LYS A 733 -65.93 25.31 -12.67
N GLN A 734 -64.63 25.09 -12.79
CA GLN A 734 -64.08 23.83 -13.23
C GLN A 734 -64.38 22.67 -12.26
N LEU A 735 -64.43 22.95 -10.94
CA LEU A 735 -64.83 21.99 -9.90
C LEU A 735 -66.31 21.57 -9.92
N LYS A 736 -67.17 22.27 -10.66
CA LYS A 736 -68.59 21.95 -10.82
C LYS A 736 -68.91 21.04 -12.04
N LEU A 737 -67.93 20.74 -12.88
CA LEU A 737 -68.06 19.93 -14.10
C LEU A 737 -67.33 18.57 -14.04
N LEU A 738 -66.64 18.28 -12.93
CA LEU A 738 -66.13 17.01 -12.54
C LEU A 738 -66.94 16.43 -11.38
#